data_77f9aa08058de4d18d32ccb91d422ad5
#
_entry.id   77f9aa08058de4d18d32ccb91d422ad5
#
_cell.length_a   1.000
_cell.length_b   1.000
_cell.length_c   1.000
_cell.angle_alpha   90.00
_cell.angle_beta   90.00
_cell.angle_gamma   90.00
#
_symmetry.space_group_name_H-M   'P 1'
#
loop_
_entity.id
_entity.type
_entity.pdbx_description
1 polymer ?
#
loop_
_entity_poly.entity_id
_entity_poly.type
_entity_poly.pdbx_seq_one_letter_code
_entity_poly.pdbx_strand_id
1 'polypeptide(L)'
;MLRMFRELKGSYRYIVLIFALLFGQAFCDLALPSYTSDIINVGVQQGGIPDSVPDQIRESSMDQLFLFMDSDQQQEVKEYYALKDGVYTHKKLKEEERDSLNTIFGKSMLAVSSLQQPDTQNALAEKMQLPNGADVPEAIAQLPDEARRQIMEQMTEKLDGMPESIVTQGAIRYLKNEYQEMGEDLDKIQMQYVLWSGIKMLLLAALIMIASVCVTFFSSRIAAKLGHDLRNKVYRKVLSFSSQEMDNFSTASLITRSTNDIQQVQMVYTMLFRIVLYAPILGIGGVLKVLHTNASMTWILGIAVAAILILVAVLFGVAMPKFKKLQDLIDRLNLVSREILTGIPVIRAFSREKHEEERFEEANLRLTKTNLFVNRTMTFMMPLMMLIMNGISVLIIYTGAHSIDAGNMQVGDMMAFIQYAMQIIMSFLMITMMSIMLPRAGVAANRILEVLDTPLSIEDPENCVKPEEKEKGTVVFDHVSFAYPGAEEEVLSDITFETRKGETVAFIGSTGSGKSTLVNLIPRFFDVTKGSVRVDGVDIRQMKLGDLRERIGYVPQKGVLFSGTIDSNLRYGRENATREELEKAAAIAQATEFIEQKEEGMESPIAQGGSNVSGGQKQRLSIARAIAKQPEIYIFDDRFSALDFKTDAALRKALKEETEEATTLIVAQRISTILHADRILVLDEGKVVGMGTHKELLQSCEVYQQIARSQLSQEELDYE
;
A
#
# COMPACT_ATOMS: atom_id res chain seq x y z
N MET A 1 -9.63 -3.97 -4.89
CA MET A 1 -8.90 -4.37 -3.68
C MET A 1 -9.01 -5.87 -3.40
N LEU A 2 -10.20 -6.48 -3.27
CA LEU A 2 -10.35 -7.92 -2.96
C LEU A 2 -9.63 -8.85 -3.96
N ARG A 3 -9.61 -8.51 -5.26
CA ARG A 3 -8.84 -9.29 -6.27
C ARG A 3 -7.33 -9.28 -6.01
N MET A 4 -6.79 -8.20 -5.44
CA MET A 4 -5.36 -8.11 -5.10
C MET A 4 -4.95 -9.05 -3.95
N PHE A 5 -5.89 -9.51 -3.11
CA PHE A 5 -5.60 -10.55 -2.11
C PHE A 5 -5.18 -11.88 -2.72
N ARG A 6 -5.58 -12.16 -3.98
CA ARG A 6 -5.11 -13.35 -4.68
C ARG A 6 -3.60 -13.36 -4.91
N GLU A 7 -3.01 -12.18 -5.03
CA GLU A 7 -1.56 -12.01 -5.20
C GLU A 7 -0.76 -12.36 -3.93
N LEU A 8 -1.45 -12.41 -2.77
CA LEU A 8 -0.85 -12.74 -1.48
C LEU A 8 -0.79 -14.25 -1.18
N LYS A 9 -1.27 -15.12 -2.09
CA LYS A 9 -1.32 -16.59 -1.87
C LYS A 9 0.02 -17.18 -1.43
N GLY A 10 1.14 -16.68 -1.94
CA GLY A 10 2.48 -17.11 -1.53
C GLY A 10 2.94 -16.63 -0.15
N SER A 11 2.18 -15.74 0.52
CA SER A 11 2.53 -15.13 1.80
C SER A 11 1.58 -15.52 2.95
N TYR A 12 0.69 -16.49 2.72
CA TYR A 12 -0.33 -16.93 3.68
C TYR A 12 0.23 -17.26 5.08
N ARG A 13 1.36 -17.97 5.15
CA ARG A 13 2.00 -18.32 6.43
C ARG A 13 2.38 -17.09 7.26
N TYR A 14 2.88 -16.05 6.60
CA TYR A 14 3.25 -14.80 7.27
C TYR A 14 2.02 -14.01 7.73
N ILE A 15 0.91 -14.08 6.98
CA ILE A 15 -0.35 -13.42 7.35
C ILE A 15 -0.91 -14.06 8.63
N VAL A 16 -0.94 -15.40 8.72
CA VAL A 16 -1.36 -16.10 9.93
C VAL A 16 -0.47 -15.76 11.12
N LEU A 17 0.84 -15.68 10.90
CA LEU A 17 1.79 -15.28 11.95
C LEU A 17 1.54 -13.84 12.43
N ILE A 18 1.26 -12.90 11.51
CA ILE A 18 0.91 -11.53 11.86
C ILE A 18 -0.35 -11.51 12.74
N PHE A 19 -1.39 -12.26 12.38
CA PHE A 19 -2.59 -12.36 13.19
C PHE A 19 -2.30 -12.87 14.61
N ALA A 20 -1.55 -13.94 14.74
CA ALA A 20 -1.17 -14.48 16.04
C ALA A 20 -0.38 -13.46 16.89
N LEU A 21 0.57 -12.75 16.26
CA LEU A 21 1.35 -11.71 16.93
C LEU A 21 0.49 -10.51 17.35
N LEU A 22 -0.49 -10.10 16.52
CA LEU A 22 -1.40 -9.00 16.84
C LEU A 22 -2.34 -9.36 18.01
N PHE A 23 -2.82 -10.60 18.07
CA PHE A 23 -3.60 -11.08 19.23
C PHE A 23 -2.74 -11.08 20.49
N GLY A 24 -1.52 -11.62 20.43
CA GLY A 24 -0.57 -11.59 21.55
C GLY A 24 -0.25 -10.16 21.99
N GLN A 25 0.02 -9.27 21.05
CA GLN A 25 0.28 -7.85 21.32
C GLN A 25 -0.92 -7.19 22.02
N ALA A 26 -2.15 -7.36 21.46
CA ALA A 26 -3.35 -6.76 22.04
C ALA A 26 -3.66 -7.31 23.45
N PHE A 27 -3.43 -8.61 23.66
CA PHE A 27 -3.57 -9.19 24.99
C PHE A 27 -2.60 -8.56 26.00
N CYS A 28 -1.34 -8.39 25.64
CA CYS A 28 -0.37 -7.72 26.49
C CYS A 28 -0.70 -6.24 26.71
N ASP A 29 -1.13 -5.51 25.67
CA ASP A 29 -1.53 -4.10 25.77
C ASP A 29 -2.74 -3.92 26.70
N LEU A 30 -3.71 -4.85 26.67
CA LEU A 30 -4.89 -4.84 27.54
C LEU A 30 -4.60 -5.32 28.97
N ALA A 31 -3.47 -5.98 29.20
CA ALA A 31 -3.06 -6.37 30.56
C ALA A 31 -2.37 -5.23 31.32
N LEU A 32 -1.70 -4.28 30.62
CA LEU A 32 -0.97 -3.20 31.28
C LEU A 32 -1.82 -2.33 32.21
N PRO A 33 -3.05 -1.89 31.85
CA PRO A 33 -3.90 -1.13 32.76
C PRO A 33 -4.25 -1.89 34.02
N SER A 34 -4.49 -3.21 33.95
CA SER A 34 -4.75 -4.04 35.14
C SER A 34 -3.56 -4.02 36.10
N TYR A 35 -2.34 -4.23 35.60
CA TYR A 35 -1.15 -4.13 36.46
C TYR A 35 -0.93 -2.73 37.04
N THR A 36 -1.33 -1.68 36.31
CA THR A 36 -1.29 -0.31 36.86
C THR A 36 -2.29 -0.18 38.02
N SER A 37 -3.49 -0.73 37.87
CA SER A 37 -4.50 -0.82 38.96
C SER A 37 -3.93 -1.56 40.16
N ASP A 38 -3.34 -2.73 39.95
CA ASP A 38 -2.77 -3.56 41.01
C ASP A 38 -1.66 -2.85 41.78
N ILE A 39 -0.77 -2.13 41.09
CA ILE A 39 0.30 -1.34 41.75
C ILE A 39 -0.31 -0.26 42.63
N ILE A 40 -1.38 0.41 42.21
CA ILE A 40 -2.02 1.47 42.96
C ILE A 40 -2.83 0.91 44.12
N ASN A 41 -3.72 -0.05 43.85
CA ASN A 41 -4.62 -0.63 44.83
C ASN A 41 -3.81 -1.46 45.85
N VAL A 42 -3.10 -2.47 45.37
CA VAL A 42 -2.38 -3.41 46.25
C VAL A 42 -1.05 -2.82 46.70
N GLY A 43 -0.24 -2.30 45.74
CA GLY A 43 1.10 -1.80 46.04
C GLY A 43 1.09 -0.56 46.93
N VAL A 44 0.30 0.47 46.58
CA VAL A 44 0.34 1.74 47.28
C VAL A 44 -0.70 1.80 48.42
N GLN A 45 -1.96 1.51 48.13
CA GLN A 45 -3.05 1.65 49.16
C GLN A 45 -3.01 0.53 50.19
N GLN A 46 -2.80 -0.69 49.75
CA GLN A 46 -2.84 -1.88 50.62
C GLN A 46 -1.46 -2.27 51.16
N GLY A 47 -0.35 -1.53 50.79
CA GLY A 47 0.99 -1.79 51.30
C GLY A 47 1.59 -3.12 50.90
N GLY A 48 1.22 -3.60 49.70
CA GLY A 48 1.76 -4.83 49.13
C GLY A 48 0.99 -6.11 49.52
N ILE A 49 -0.09 -6.01 50.27
CA ILE A 49 -0.94 -7.12 50.72
C ILE A 49 -2.11 -7.27 49.75
N PRO A 50 -2.20 -8.36 48.94
CA PRO A 50 -3.14 -8.43 47.83
C PRO A 50 -4.58 -8.73 48.24
N ASP A 51 -4.79 -9.46 49.34
CA ASP A 51 -6.09 -9.92 49.82
C ASP A 51 -6.10 -10.09 51.32
N SER A 52 -7.24 -10.54 51.88
CA SER A 52 -7.44 -10.72 53.32
C SER A 52 -6.85 -12.03 53.85
N VAL A 53 -6.24 -12.87 53.00
CA VAL A 53 -5.71 -14.17 53.43
C VAL A 53 -4.30 -13.97 53.98
N PRO A 54 -4.08 -14.11 55.30
CA PRO A 54 -2.75 -13.87 55.90
C PRO A 54 -1.76 -14.95 55.51
N ASP A 55 -0.56 -14.56 55.07
CA ASP A 55 0.52 -15.51 54.86
C ASP A 55 0.97 -16.14 56.20
N GLN A 56 0.92 -15.36 57.26
CA GLN A 56 1.22 -15.71 58.62
C GLN A 56 0.33 -14.93 59.58
N ILE A 57 -0.15 -15.56 60.67
CA ILE A 57 -0.97 -14.91 61.68
C ILE A 57 -0.70 -15.56 63.02
N ARG A 58 -0.65 -14.77 64.09
CA ARG A 58 -0.46 -15.28 65.47
C ARG A 58 -1.63 -16.10 65.92
N GLU A 59 -1.37 -17.11 66.78
CA GLU A 59 -2.40 -17.97 67.36
C GLU A 59 -3.46 -17.14 68.10
N SER A 60 -3.05 -16.14 68.90
CA SER A 60 -3.97 -15.27 69.61
C SER A 60 -4.91 -14.46 68.73
N SER A 61 -4.38 -14.00 67.57
CA SER A 61 -5.18 -13.26 66.57
C SER A 61 -6.11 -14.18 65.77
N MET A 62 -5.63 -15.38 65.45
CA MET A 62 -6.47 -16.40 64.79
C MET A 62 -7.64 -16.82 65.70
N ASP A 63 -7.38 -17.01 66.98
CA ASP A 63 -8.46 -17.34 67.92
C ASP A 63 -9.51 -16.24 68.00
N GLN A 64 -9.10 -14.95 67.95
CA GLN A 64 -10.08 -13.85 67.87
C GLN A 64 -10.90 -13.90 66.57
N LEU A 65 -10.30 -14.25 65.44
CA LEU A 65 -11.00 -14.38 64.19
C LEU A 65 -11.98 -15.57 64.19
N PHE A 66 -11.60 -16.68 64.79
CA PHE A 66 -12.49 -17.86 64.94
C PHE A 66 -13.73 -17.53 65.72
N LEU A 67 -13.76 -16.53 66.57
CA LEU A 67 -14.97 -16.08 67.24
C LEU A 67 -16.03 -15.56 66.25
N PHE A 68 -15.61 -15.06 65.07
CA PHE A 68 -16.46 -14.47 64.04
C PHE A 68 -16.62 -15.40 62.81
N MET A 69 -16.26 -16.67 62.91
CA MET A 69 -16.44 -17.70 61.91
C MET A 69 -17.42 -18.74 62.39
N ASP A 70 -18.30 -19.22 61.52
CA ASP A 70 -19.10 -20.39 61.82
C ASP A 70 -18.27 -21.68 61.84
N SER A 71 -18.91 -22.80 62.28
CA SER A 71 -18.18 -24.06 62.44
C SER A 71 -17.60 -24.61 61.15
N ASP A 72 -18.29 -24.39 60.03
CA ASP A 72 -17.85 -24.86 58.71
C ASP A 72 -16.68 -24.03 58.21
N GLN A 73 -16.73 -22.69 58.39
CA GLN A 73 -15.66 -21.77 58.09
C GLN A 73 -14.39 -22.00 58.91
N GLN A 74 -14.57 -22.25 60.22
CA GLN A 74 -13.43 -22.64 61.08
C GLN A 74 -12.78 -23.94 60.65
N GLN A 75 -13.56 -24.90 60.21
CA GLN A 75 -13.05 -26.17 59.73
C GLN A 75 -12.28 -25.98 58.41
N GLU A 76 -12.81 -25.18 57.49
CA GLU A 76 -12.15 -24.82 56.23
C GLU A 76 -10.80 -24.12 56.46
N VAL A 77 -10.77 -23.14 57.36
CA VAL A 77 -9.51 -22.43 57.71
C VAL A 77 -8.51 -23.39 58.33
N LYS A 78 -8.90 -24.29 59.24
CA LYS A 78 -8.01 -25.28 59.87
C LYS A 78 -7.48 -26.34 58.89
N GLU A 79 -8.16 -26.59 57.79
CA GLU A 79 -7.66 -27.48 56.73
C GLU A 79 -6.48 -26.89 55.98
N TYR A 80 -6.52 -25.59 55.76
CA TYR A 80 -5.50 -24.89 54.97
C TYR A 80 -4.38 -24.26 55.79
N TYR A 81 -4.58 -24.05 57.11
CA TYR A 81 -3.57 -23.47 58.00
C TYR A 81 -2.99 -24.52 58.95
N ALA A 82 -1.69 -24.38 59.21
CA ALA A 82 -1.00 -25.23 60.18
C ALA A 82 -0.32 -24.36 61.27
N LEU A 83 -0.55 -24.71 62.52
CA LEU A 83 0.09 -24.03 63.67
C LEU A 83 1.52 -24.57 63.85
N LYS A 84 2.46 -23.63 63.87
CA LYS A 84 3.87 -23.92 64.16
C LYS A 84 4.45 -22.76 64.96
N ASP A 85 5.03 -23.10 66.11
CA ASP A 85 5.70 -22.09 67.00
C ASP A 85 4.81 -20.88 67.38
N GLY A 86 3.52 -21.11 67.59
CA GLY A 86 2.53 -20.04 67.96
C GLY A 86 2.08 -19.16 66.79
N VAL A 87 2.41 -19.52 65.55
CA VAL A 87 2.00 -18.80 64.33
C VAL A 87 1.34 -19.78 63.37
N TYR A 88 0.17 -19.42 62.85
CA TYR A 88 -0.48 -20.12 61.77
C TYR A 88 0.11 -19.70 60.42
N THR A 89 0.48 -20.66 59.63
CA THR A 89 0.97 -20.47 58.24
C THR A 89 0.11 -21.28 57.28
N HIS A 90 -0.23 -20.71 56.12
CA HIS A 90 -1.04 -21.44 55.15
C HIS A 90 -0.18 -22.40 54.31
N LYS A 91 -0.78 -23.51 53.90
CA LYS A 91 -0.28 -24.42 52.85
C LYS A 91 -0.46 -23.72 51.49
N LYS A 92 0.20 -24.29 50.43
CA LYS A 92 0.02 -23.77 49.07
C LYS A 92 -1.47 -23.87 48.64
N LEU A 93 -2.09 -22.71 48.44
CA LEU A 93 -3.50 -22.56 48.09
C LEU A 93 -3.68 -22.48 46.58
N LYS A 94 -4.81 -22.99 46.06
CA LYS A 94 -5.28 -22.71 44.70
C LYS A 94 -6.12 -21.44 44.71
N GLU A 95 -6.35 -20.90 43.51
CA GLU A 95 -7.05 -19.60 43.34
C GLU A 95 -8.48 -19.65 43.93
N GLU A 96 -9.25 -20.71 43.64
CA GLU A 96 -10.60 -20.90 44.20
C GLU A 96 -10.62 -21.04 45.74
N GLU A 97 -9.65 -21.73 46.32
CA GLU A 97 -9.49 -21.89 47.76
C GLU A 97 -9.11 -20.57 48.43
N ARG A 98 -8.29 -19.77 47.76
CA ARG A 98 -7.87 -18.45 48.21
C ARG A 98 -9.04 -17.45 48.21
N ASP A 99 -9.92 -17.48 47.20
CA ASP A 99 -11.12 -16.65 47.09
C ASP A 99 -12.14 -16.97 48.21
N SER A 100 -12.36 -18.26 48.52
CA SER A 100 -13.21 -18.66 49.66
C SER A 100 -12.65 -18.10 50.94
N LEU A 101 -11.38 -18.37 51.23
CA LEU A 101 -10.70 -17.87 52.42
C LEU A 101 -10.67 -16.34 52.51
N ASN A 102 -10.50 -15.64 51.39
CA ASN A 102 -10.52 -14.17 51.34
C ASN A 102 -11.86 -13.62 51.81
N THR A 103 -12.96 -14.25 51.45
CA THR A 103 -14.31 -13.86 51.89
C THR A 103 -14.47 -14.10 53.38
N ILE A 104 -14.04 -15.25 53.91
CA ILE A 104 -14.12 -15.64 55.33
C ILE A 104 -13.27 -14.70 56.18
N PHE A 105 -11.99 -14.56 55.88
CA PHE A 105 -11.07 -13.68 56.60
C PHE A 105 -11.47 -12.22 56.50
N GLY A 106 -11.90 -11.76 55.34
CA GLY A 106 -12.32 -10.39 55.12
C GLY A 106 -13.38 -9.93 56.08
N LYS A 107 -14.45 -10.70 56.22
CA LYS A 107 -15.56 -10.41 57.14
C LYS A 107 -15.15 -10.50 58.60
N SER A 108 -14.40 -11.55 58.95
CA SER A 108 -13.95 -11.77 60.35
C SER A 108 -12.98 -10.70 60.81
N MET A 109 -12.00 -10.33 59.98
CA MET A 109 -11.04 -9.27 60.29
C MET A 109 -11.70 -7.90 60.39
N LEU A 110 -12.65 -7.58 59.51
CA LEU A 110 -13.40 -6.33 59.61
C LEU A 110 -14.24 -6.27 60.87
N ALA A 111 -14.86 -7.41 61.26
CA ALA A 111 -15.59 -7.50 62.51
C ALA A 111 -14.71 -7.23 63.75
N VAL A 112 -13.53 -7.89 63.82
CA VAL A 112 -12.57 -7.68 64.92
C VAL A 112 -12.03 -6.24 64.89
N SER A 113 -11.68 -5.72 63.69
CA SER A 113 -11.18 -4.32 63.54
C SER A 113 -12.24 -3.29 63.98
N SER A 114 -13.54 -3.56 63.71
CA SER A 114 -14.65 -2.69 64.11
C SER A 114 -14.81 -2.66 65.62
N LEU A 115 -14.57 -3.79 66.29
CA LEU A 115 -14.60 -3.87 67.76
C LEU A 115 -13.44 -3.13 68.45
N GLN A 116 -12.33 -2.91 67.78
CA GLN A 116 -11.22 -2.15 68.27
C GLN A 116 -11.43 -0.62 68.21
N GLN A 117 -12.47 -0.16 67.50
CA GLN A 117 -12.80 1.26 67.41
C GLN A 117 -13.46 1.77 68.69
N PRO A 118 -13.01 2.90 69.28
CA PRO A 118 -13.55 3.42 70.56
C PRO A 118 -15.08 3.63 70.57
N ASP A 119 -15.63 4.11 69.48
CA ASP A 119 -17.07 4.38 69.35
C ASP A 119 -17.89 3.11 69.35
N THR A 120 -17.40 2.04 68.69
CA THR A 120 -18.08 0.72 68.64
C THR A 120 -17.91 0.01 69.99
N GLN A 121 -16.74 0.11 70.61
CA GLN A 121 -16.52 -0.42 71.95
C GLN A 121 -17.48 0.22 72.96
N ASN A 122 -17.60 1.54 72.99
CA ASN A 122 -18.49 2.25 73.86
C ASN A 122 -19.95 1.89 73.67
N ALA A 123 -20.42 1.80 72.41
CA ALA A 123 -21.78 1.44 72.07
C ALA A 123 -22.12 -0.01 72.43
N LEU A 124 -21.16 -0.95 72.28
CA LEU A 124 -21.33 -2.35 72.65
C LEU A 124 -21.22 -2.53 74.19
N ALA A 125 -20.29 -1.86 74.86
CA ALA A 125 -20.16 -1.86 76.30
C ALA A 125 -21.43 -1.33 76.99
N GLU A 126 -22.02 -0.26 76.45
CA GLU A 126 -23.31 0.29 76.93
C GLU A 126 -24.45 -0.72 76.73
N LYS A 127 -24.51 -1.37 75.56
CA LYS A 127 -25.54 -2.37 75.21
C LYS A 127 -25.39 -3.63 76.06
N MET A 128 -24.20 -4.03 76.43
CA MET A 128 -23.85 -5.19 77.25
C MET A 128 -23.76 -4.87 78.71
N GLN A 129 -23.99 -3.63 79.13
CA GLN A 129 -23.85 -3.12 80.53
C GLN A 129 -22.52 -3.44 81.20
N LEU A 130 -21.42 -3.35 80.41
CA LEU A 130 -20.09 -3.58 80.92
C LEU A 130 -19.50 -2.32 81.59
N PRO A 131 -18.61 -2.49 82.61
CA PRO A 131 -17.94 -1.37 83.23
C PRO A 131 -17.10 -0.54 82.21
N ASN A 132 -17.06 0.77 82.39
CA ASN A 132 -16.25 1.64 81.53
C ASN A 132 -14.77 1.18 81.50
N GLY A 133 -14.23 0.85 80.32
CA GLY A 133 -12.88 0.37 80.13
C GLY A 133 -12.71 -1.16 80.10
N ALA A 134 -13.82 -1.93 80.11
CA ALA A 134 -13.76 -3.38 79.91
C ALA A 134 -13.31 -3.71 78.48
N ASP A 135 -12.48 -4.76 78.33
CA ASP A 135 -12.11 -5.31 77.00
C ASP A 135 -13.31 -6.02 76.38
N VAL A 136 -13.96 -5.38 75.40
CA VAL A 136 -15.18 -5.87 74.78
C VAL A 136 -14.96 -7.19 74.04
N PRO A 137 -13.89 -7.45 73.32
CA PRO A 137 -13.55 -8.73 72.73
C PRO A 137 -13.46 -9.86 73.77
N GLU A 138 -12.81 -9.64 74.92
CA GLU A 138 -12.67 -10.61 76.00
C GLU A 138 -14.01 -10.87 76.68
N ALA A 139 -14.84 -9.86 76.82
CA ALA A 139 -16.16 -9.97 77.35
C ALA A 139 -17.08 -10.77 76.42
N ILE A 140 -17.02 -10.61 75.14
CA ILE A 140 -17.75 -11.38 74.12
C ILE A 140 -17.30 -12.85 74.13
N ALA A 141 -16.01 -13.14 74.32
CA ALA A 141 -15.49 -14.49 74.41
C ALA A 141 -16.04 -15.27 75.65
N GLN A 142 -16.36 -14.57 76.71
CA GLN A 142 -16.94 -15.15 77.95
C GLN A 142 -18.46 -15.30 77.95
N LEU A 143 -19.15 -14.80 76.89
CA LEU A 143 -20.60 -14.96 76.76
C LEU A 143 -21.02 -16.41 76.48
N PRO A 144 -22.28 -16.85 76.93
CA PRO A 144 -22.85 -18.10 76.48
C PRO A 144 -22.93 -18.15 74.97
N ASP A 145 -22.71 -19.32 74.36
CA ASP A 145 -22.66 -19.53 72.92
C ASP A 145 -23.86 -18.94 72.14
N GLU A 146 -25.07 -18.95 72.75
CA GLU A 146 -26.27 -18.42 72.13
C GLU A 146 -26.28 -16.88 72.06
N ALA A 147 -25.84 -16.20 73.10
CA ALA A 147 -25.72 -14.74 73.14
C ALA A 147 -24.62 -14.22 72.25
N ARG A 148 -23.49 -14.93 72.20
CA ARG A 148 -22.40 -14.68 71.28
C ARG A 148 -22.85 -14.79 69.82
N ARG A 149 -23.57 -15.84 69.49
CA ARG A 149 -24.13 -16.07 68.15
C ARG A 149 -25.02 -14.93 67.68
N GLN A 150 -25.96 -14.48 68.51
CA GLN A 150 -26.87 -13.36 68.22
C GLN A 150 -26.13 -12.02 67.92
N ILE A 151 -25.08 -11.70 68.68
CA ILE A 151 -24.29 -10.52 68.46
C ILE A 151 -23.51 -10.66 67.12
N MET A 152 -23.00 -11.83 66.86
CA MET A 152 -22.24 -12.13 65.64
C MET A 152 -23.15 -12.12 64.41
N GLU A 153 -24.35 -12.73 64.46
CA GLU A 153 -25.34 -12.66 63.36
C GLU A 153 -25.71 -11.21 63.04
N GLN A 154 -25.96 -10.37 64.04
CA GLN A 154 -26.23 -8.94 63.82
C GLN A 154 -25.08 -8.16 63.23
N MET A 155 -23.85 -8.51 63.56
CA MET A 155 -22.63 -7.89 62.96
C MET A 155 -22.41 -8.40 61.53
N THR A 156 -22.55 -9.70 61.30
CA THR A 156 -22.39 -10.30 60.00
C THR A 156 -23.47 -9.82 59.01
N GLU A 157 -24.74 -9.72 59.43
CA GLU A 157 -25.85 -9.18 58.64
C GLU A 157 -25.57 -7.72 58.16
N LYS A 158 -24.96 -6.89 59.00
CA LYS A 158 -24.51 -5.55 58.63
C LYS A 158 -23.35 -5.57 57.66
N LEU A 159 -22.44 -6.54 57.78
CA LEU A 159 -21.28 -6.70 56.87
C LEU A 159 -21.66 -7.29 55.52
N ASP A 160 -22.69 -8.16 55.47
CA ASP A 160 -23.21 -8.73 54.22
C ASP A 160 -23.79 -7.68 53.27
N GLY A 161 -24.21 -6.52 53.78
CA GLY A 161 -24.66 -5.38 52.98
C GLY A 161 -23.53 -4.41 52.54
N MET A 162 -22.28 -4.64 52.96
CA MET A 162 -21.17 -3.76 52.61
C MET A 162 -20.50 -4.17 51.29
N PRO A 163 -20.05 -3.19 50.48
CA PRO A 163 -19.27 -3.47 49.31
C PRO A 163 -17.98 -4.24 49.65
N GLU A 164 -17.64 -5.21 48.83
CA GLU A 164 -16.47 -6.09 48.99
C GLU A 164 -15.14 -5.29 49.16
N SER A 165 -14.99 -4.16 48.47
CA SER A 165 -13.81 -3.31 48.59
C SER A 165 -13.63 -2.69 49.97
N ILE A 166 -14.71 -2.35 50.65
CA ILE A 166 -14.67 -1.83 52.03
C ILE A 166 -14.27 -2.95 52.99
N VAL A 167 -14.82 -4.14 52.79
CA VAL A 167 -14.49 -5.33 53.59
C VAL A 167 -13.00 -5.65 53.45
N THR A 168 -12.51 -5.71 52.23
CA THR A 168 -11.09 -5.99 51.93
C THR A 168 -10.16 -4.93 52.49
N GLN A 169 -10.48 -3.63 52.36
CA GLN A 169 -9.64 -2.55 52.89
C GLN A 169 -9.60 -2.57 54.42
N GLY A 170 -10.72 -2.89 55.07
CA GLY A 170 -10.81 -3.06 56.53
C GLY A 170 -9.96 -4.23 57.03
N ALA A 171 -10.06 -5.38 56.36
CA ALA A 171 -9.27 -6.57 56.64
C ALA A 171 -7.75 -6.35 56.44
N ILE A 172 -7.36 -5.65 55.40
CA ILE A 172 -5.96 -5.33 55.14
C ILE A 172 -5.40 -4.38 56.18
N ARG A 173 -6.21 -3.45 56.71
CA ARG A 173 -5.80 -2.61 57.83
C ARG A 173 -5.49 -3.45 59.07
N TYR A 174 -6.33 -4.46 59.36
CA TYR A 174 -6.11 -5.42 60.43
C TYR A 174 -4.81 -6.22 60.20
N LEU A 175 -4.57 -6.74 58.97
CA LEU A 175 -3.37 -7.48 58.64
C LEU A 175 -2.09 -6.63 58.73
N LYS A 176 -2.15 -5.36 58.38
CA LYS A 176 -0.99 -4.45 58.54
C LYS A 176 -0.62 -4.30 60.02
N ASN A 177 -1.58 -4.12 60.90
CA ASN A 177 -1.33 -4.07 62.30
C ASN A 177 -0.78 -5.40 62.84
N GLU A 178 -1.33 -6.52 62.42
CA GLU A 178 -0.87 -7.86 62.79
C GLU A 178 0.59 -8.11 62.39
N TYR A 179 0.94 -7.82 61.10
CA TYR A 179 2.31 -7.94 60.62
C TYR A 179 3.28 -7.02 61.32
N GLN A 180 2.83 -5.80 61.68
CA GLN A 180 3.66 -4.85 62.44
C GLN A 180 3.95 -5.35 63.87
N GLU A 181 2.96 -5.96 64.53
CA GLU A 181 3.11 -6.59 65.84
C GLU A 181 3.94 -7.87 65.82
N MET A 182 3.94 -8.59 64.68
CA MET A 182 4.84 -9.74 64.41
C MET A 182 6.29 -9.29 64.14
N GLY A 183 6.54 -7.96 63.92
CA GLY A 183 7.84 -7.42 63.63
C GLY A 183 8.23 -7.53 62.13
N GLU A 184 7.26 -7.77 61.26
CA GLU A 184 7.48 -7.76 59.82
C GLU A 184 7.68 -6.33 59.29
N ASP A 185 8.56 -6.19 58.33
CA ASP A 185 8.86 -4.91 57.70
C ASP A 185 7.83 -4.67 56.55
N LEU A 186 6.83 -3.87 56.82
CA LEU A 186 5.75 -3.52 55.88
C LEU A 186 6.29 -2.79 54.65
N ASP A 187 7.29 -1.94 54.82
CA ASP A 187 7.90 -1.20 53.70
C ASP A 187 8.61 -2.16 52.75
N LYS A 188 9.21 -3.21 53.28
CA LYS A 188 9.83 -4.27 52.48
C LYS A 188 8.80 -5.08 51.72
N ILE A 189 7.67 -5.45 52.31
CA ILE A 189 6.54 -6.18 51.65
C ILE A 189 6.03 -5.33 50.50
N GLN A 190 5.75 -4.03 50.80
CA GLN A 190 5.29 -3.08 49.80
C GLN A 190 6.26 -2.95 48.62
N MET A 191 7.52 -2.70 48.93
CA MET A 191 8.57 -2.51 47.92
C MET A 191 8.75 -3.75 47.06
N GLN A 192 8.71 -4.94 47.68
CA GLN A 192 8.83 -6.20 46.94
C GLN A 192 7.67 -6.39 45.99
N TYR A 193 6.44 -6.13 46.39
CA TYR A 193 5.25 -6.23 45.56
C TYR A 193 5.32 -5.26 44.35
N VAL A 194 5.65 -3.97 44.63
CA VAL A 194 5.77 -2.95 43.58
C VAL A 194 6.88 -3.28 42.59
N LEU A 195 8.03 -3.75 43.06
CA LEU A 195 9.13 -4.15 42.18
C LEU A 195 8.77 -5.33 41.30
N TRP A 196 8.15 -6.38 41.85
CA TRP A 196 7.72 -7.55 41.07
C TRP A 196 6.65 -7.19 40.06
N SER A 197 5.66 -6.37 40.41
CA SER A 197 4.64 -5.88 39.48
C SER A 197 5.25 -4.99 38.40
N GLY A 198 6.19 -4.13 38.76
CA GLY A 198 6.96 -3.32 37.82
C GLY A 198 7.77 -4.16 36.83
N ILE A 199 8.45 -5.21 37.32
CA ILE A 199 9.19 -6.16 36.44
C ILE A 199 8.24 -6.86 35.46
N LYS A 200 7.05 -7.32 35.93
CA LYS A 200 6.04 -7.92 35.06
C LYS A 200 5.57 -6.96 33.98
N MET A 201 5.31 -5.68 34.34
CA MET A 201 4.95 -4.63 33.37
C MET A 201 6.05 -4.39 32.33
N LEU A 202 7.33 -4.34 32.76
CA LEU A 202 8.47 -4.18 31.85
C LEU A 202 8.61 -5.38 30.89
N LEU A 203 8.39 -6.60 31.38
CA LEU A 203 8.41 -7.79 30.54
C LEU A 203 7.27 -7.77 29.52
N LEU A 204 6.05 -7.37 29.94
CA LEU A 204 4.92 -7.19 29.01
C LEU A 204 5.23 -6.11 27.96
N ALA A 205 5.76 -4.97 28.38
CA ALA A 205 6.15 -3.91 27.46
C ALA A 205 7.23 -4.38 26.46
N ALA A 206 8.21 -5.18 26.91
CA ALA A 206 9.20 -5.79 26.05
C ALA A 206 8.57 -6.77 25.04
N LEU A 207 7.61 -7.58 25.48
CA LEU A 207 6.85 -8.49 24.58
C LEU A 207 6.04 -7.71 23.55
N ILE A 208 5.36 -6.63 23.96
CA ILE A 208 4.63 -5.73 23.05
C ILE A 208 5.58 -5.14 22.01
N MET A 209 6.74 -4.66 22.43
CA MET A 209 7.77 -4.11 21.54
C MET A 209 8.23 -5.16 20.52
N ILE A 210 8.59 -6.36 20.97
CA ILE A 210 9.04 -7.46 20.09
C ILE A 210 7.93 -7.84 19.10
N ALA A 211 6.70 -8.02 19.58
CA ALA A 211 5.54 -8.34 18.73
C ALA A 211 5.31 -7.24 17.68
N SER A 212 5.33 -5.97 18.09
CA SER A 212 5.15 -4.82 17.18
C SER A 212 6.25 -4.73 16.11
N VAL A 213 7.51 -4.97 16.50
CA VAL A 213 8.65 -5.02 15.55
C VAL A 213 8.47 -6.17 14.56
N CYS A 214 8.12 -7.37 15.04
CA CYS A 214 7.86 -8.54 14.20
C CYS A 214 6.70 -8.30 13.24
N VAL A 215 5.57 -7.76 13.71
CA VAL A 215 4.40 -7.40 12.87
C VAL A 215 4.81 -6.41 11.80
N THR A 216 5.54 -5.36 12.16
CA THR A 216 6.01 -4.34 11.21
C THR A 216 6.95 -4.94 10.17
N PHE A 217 7.88 -5.78 10.58
CA PHE A 217 8.83 -6.48 9.71
C PHE A 217 8.12 -7.39 8.69
N PHE A 218 7.23 -8.27 9.16
CA PHE A 218 6.52 -9.19 8.26
C PHE A 218 5.53 -8.45 7.36
N SER A 219 4.81 -7.45 7.86
CA SER A 219 3.90 -6.63 7.06
C SER A 219 4.63 -5.89 5.94
N SER A 220 5.77 -5.27 6.25
CA SER A 220 6.59 -4.58 5.26
C SER A 220 7.18 -5.55 4.23
N ARG A 221 7.62 -6.74 4.66
CA ARG A 221 8.13 -7.77 3.76
C ARG A 221 7.06 -8.28 2.79
N ILE A 222 5.84 -8.54 3.27
CA ILE A 222 4.71 -8.95 2.42
C ILE A 222 4.36 -7.84 1.42
N ALA A 223 4.26 -6.60 1.88
CA ALA A 223 3.92 -5.47 1.03
C ALA A 223 5.01 -5.17 -0.01
N ALA A 224 6.29 -5.29 0.36
CA ALA A 224 7.40 -5.12 -0.57
C ALA A 224 7.41 -6.21 -1.66
N LYS A 225 7.16 -7.48 -1.26
CA LYS A 225 7.03 -8.59 -2.22
C LYS A 225 5.85 -8.37 -3.16
N LEU A 226 4.69 -7.96 -2.64
CA LEU A 226 3.53 -7.62 -3.46
C LEU A 226 3.86 -6.52 -4.47
N GLY A 227 4.53 -5.45 -4.02
CA GLY A 227 4.95 -4.37 -4.91
C GLY A 227 5.93 -4.82 -6.00
N HIS A 228 6.89 -5.69 -5.65
CA HIS A 228 7.79 -6.31 -6.62
C HIS A 228 7.03 -7.15 -7.66
N ASP A 229 6.16 -8.04 -7.20
CA ASP A 229 5.44 -8.97 -8.07
C ASP A 229 4.47 -8.21 -9.02
N LEU A 230 3.79 -7.17 -8.50
CA LEU A 230 2.91 -6.31 -9.31
C LEU A 230 3.71 -5.54 -10.36
N ARG A 231 4.86 -4.92 -10.00
CA ARG A 231 5.69 -4.21 -10.98
C ARG A 231 6.15 -5.15 -12.10
N ASN A 232 6.60 -6.34 -11.74
CA ASN A 232 7.03 -7.33 -12.71
C ASN A 232 5.89 -7.76 -13.65
N LYS A 233 4.69 -8.03 -13.09
CA LYS A 233 3.52 -8.40 -13.88
C LYS A 233 3.07 -7.28 -14.81
N VAL A 234 2.95 -6.05 -14.30
CA VAL A 234 2.55 -4.88 -15.09
C VAL A 234 3.58 -4.64 -16.20
N TYR A 235 4.87 -4.67 -15.89
CA TYR A 235 5.91 -4.44 -16.88
C TYR A 235 5.92 -5.49 -17.98
N ARG A 236 5.83 -6.77 -17.62
CA ARG A 236 5.72 -7.87 -18.60
C ARG A 236 4.48 -7.75 -19.47
N LYS A 237 3.33 -7.38 -18.87
CA LYS A 237 2.10 -7.17 -19.60
C LYS A 237 2.19 -6.02 -20.59
N VAL A 238 2.78 -4.88 -20.17
CA VAL A 238 3.01 -3.72 -21.05
C VAL A 238 3.96 -4.07 -22.20
N LEU A 239 5.01 -4.87 -21.95
CA LEU A 239 5.90 -5.34 -23.02
C LEU A 239 5.22 -6.29 -24.02
N SER A 240 4.15 -6.94 -23.62
CA SER A 240 3.37 -7.81 -24.53
C SER A 240 2.27 -7.06 -25.29
N PHE A 241 2.04 -5.78 -25.02
CA PHE A 241 1.07 -4.96 -25.72
C PHE A 241 1.45 -4.77 -27.20
N SER A 242 0.46 -4.80 -28.05
CA SER A 242 0.56 -4.34 -29.44
C SER A 242 0.42 -2.81 -29.48
N SER A 243 0.52 -2.25 -30.69
CA SER A 243 0.27 -0.81 -30.90
C SER A 243 -1.16 -0.42 -30.49
N GLN A 244 -2.12 -1.30 -30.68
CA GLN A 244 -3.53 -1.07 -30.32
C GLN A 244 -3.72 -0.86 -28.81
N GLU A 245 -3.15 -1.71 -27.96
CA GLU A 245 -3.24 -1.54 -26.51
C GLU A 245 -2.44 -0.31 -26.06
N MET A 246 -1.29 -0.06 -26.67
CA MET A 246 -0.47 1.13 -26.35
C MET A 246 -1.19 2.44 -26.64
N ASP A 247 -2.03 2.49 -27.67
CA ASP A 247 -2.82 3.69 -28.01
C ASP A 247 -3.95 3.95 -27.00
N ASN A 248 -4.45 2.91 -26.32
CA ASN A 248 -5.45 3.03 -25.26
C ASN A 248 -4.88 3.64 -23.95
N PHE A 249 -3.57 3.59 -23.77
CA PHE A 249 -2.90 4.08 -22.56
C PHE A 249 -1.85 5.13 -22.92
N SER A 250 -1.92 6.30 -22.29
CA SER A 250 -0.80 7.24 -22.41
C SER A 250 0.43 6.72 -21.67
N THR A 251 1.63 6.95 -22.20
CA THR A 251 2.91 6.57 -21.58
C THR A 251 3.01 7.09 -20.14
N ALA A 252 2.59 8.32 -19.88
CA ALA A 252 2.58 8.91 -18.54
C ALA A 252 1.66 8.14 -17.58
N SER A 253 0.50 7.65 -18.07
CA SER A 253 -0.41 6.82 -17.28
C SER A 253 0.21 5.47 -16.94
N LEU A 254 0.86 4.79 -17.88
CA LEU A 254 1.53 3.51 -17.65
C LEU A 254 2.68 3.64 -16.64
N ILE A 255 3.47 4.72 -16.73
CA ILE A 255 4.52 5.02 -15.74
C ILE A 255 3.91 5.18 -14.35
N THR A 256 2.84 5.98 -14.21
CA THR A 256 2.17 6.20 -12.92
C THR A 256 1.61 4.90 -12.34
N ARG A 257 0.98 4.05 -13.18
CA ARG A 257 0.44 2.74 -12.79
C ARG A 257 1.52 1.76 -12.35
N SER A 258 2.70 1.83 -13.00
CA SER A 258 3.86 0.96 -12.67
C SER A 258 4.62 1.42 -11.42
N THR A 259 4.49 2.67 -10.99
CA THR A 259 5.24 3.28 -9.89
C THR A 259 4.32 3.71 -8.74
N ASN A 260 3.69 4.87 -8.86
CA ASN A 260 2.93 5.49 -7.77
C ASN A 260 1.71 4.69 -7.34
N ASP A 261 0.93 4.12 -8.30
CA ASP A 261 -0.26 3.34 -7.97
C ASP A 261 0.12 2.07 -7.21
N ILE A 262 1.19 1.38 -7.62
CA ILE A 262 1.72 0.21 -6.90
C ILE A 262 2.23 0.61 -5.51
N GLN A 263 2.90 1.75 -5.39
CA GLN A 263 3.38 2.24 -4.09
C GLN A 263 2.21 2.57 -3.14
N GLN A 264 1.12 3.16 -3.64
CA GLN A 264 -0.09 3.38 -2.83
C GLN A 264 -0.71 2.07 -2.35
N VAL A 265 -0.83 1.07 -3.24
CA VAL A 265 -1.31 -0.26 -2.87
C VAL A 265 -0.40 -0.88 -1.81
N GLN A 266 0.92 -0.84 -2.00
CA GLN A 266 1.90 -1.35 -1.06
C GLN A 266 1.78 -0.69 0.33
N MET A 267 1.66 0.64 0.39
CA MET A 267 1.50 1.40 1.63
C MET A 267 0.23 0.98 2.39
N VAL A 268 -0.90 0.86 1.68
CA VAL A 268 -2.16 0.48 2.32
C VAL A 268 -2.13 -0.95 2.82
N TYR A 269 -1.49 -1.89 2.12
CA TYR A 269 -1.33 -3.26 2.63
C TYR A 269 -0.46 -3.32 3.89
N THR A 270 0.63 -2.53 3.96
CA THR A 270 1.42 -2.41 5.19
C THR A 270 0.57 -1.92 6.37
N MET A 271 -0.24 -0.88 6.14
CA MET A 271 -1.12 -0.31 7.17
C MET A 271 -2.29 -1.25 7.52
N LEU A 272 -2.83 -1.97 6.55
CA LEU A 272 -3.91 -2.93 6.75
C LEU A 272 -3.49 -4.01 7.73
N PHE A 273 -2.33 -4.62 7.54
CA PHE A 273 -1.82 -5.66 8.43
C PHE A 273 -1.40 -5.12 9.80
N ARG A 274 -1.05 -3.85 9.92
CA ARG A 274 -0.58 -3.25 11.17
C ARG A 274 -1.68 -2.55 11.97
N ILE A 275 -2.62 -1.88 11.30
CA ILE A 275 -3.60 -1.00 11.95
C ILE A 275 -5.01 -1.57 11.87
N VAL A 276 -5.46 -1.95 10.64
CA VAL A 276 -6.85 -2.37 10.42
C VAL A 276 -7.19 -3.66 11.15
N LEU A 277 -6.23 -4.57 11.26
CA LEU A 277 -6.42 -5.82 11.98
C LEU A 277 -6.26 -5.64 13.49
N TYR A 278 -5.37 -4.77 13.93
CA TYR A 278 -5.09 -4.54 15.34
C TYR A 278 -6.19 -3.76 16.04
N ALA A 279 -6.69 -2.68 15.42
CA ALA A 279 -7.64 -1.78 16.06
C ALA A 279 -8.97 -2.47 16.51
N PRO A 280 -9.62 -3.35 15.71
CA PRO A 280 -10.79 -4.08 16.19
C PRO A 280 -10.49 -5.01 17.37
N ILE A 281 -9.32 -5.68 17.36
CA ILE A 281 -8.94 -6.59 18.45
C ILE A 281 -8.77 -5.79 19.75
N LEU A 282 -8.06 -4.65 19.69
CA LEU A 282 -7.85 -3.77 20.82
C LEU A 282 -9.18 -3.15 21.30
N GLY A 283 -10.02 -2.67 20.38
CA GLY A 283 -11.30 -2.05 20.71
C GLY A 283 -12.27 -3.01 21.37
N ILE A 284 -12.47 -4.19 20.80
CA ILE A 284 -13.37 -5.22 21.35
C ILE A 284 -12.80 -5.75 22.68
N GLY A 285 -11.50 -6.05 22.73
CA GLY A 285 -10.85 -6.51 23.95
C GLY A 285 -10.91 -5.47 25.07
N GLY A 286 -10.75 -4.17 24.75
CA GLY A 286 -10.91 -3.07 25.70
C GLY A 286 -12.34 -2.98 26.28
N VAL A 287 -13.35 -3.10 25.42
CA VAL A 287 -14.75 -3.12 25.87
C VAL A 287 -15.02 -4.31 26.81
N LEU A 288 -14.54 -5.51 26.45
CA LEU A 288 -14.68 -6.68 27.29
C LEU A 288 -14.01 -6.51 28.66
N LYS A 289 -12.81 -5.93 28.70
CA LYS A 289 -12.08 -5.63 29.95
C LYS A 289 -12.87 -4.65 30.83
N VAL A 290 -13.39 -3.58 30.24
CA VAL A 290 -14.20 -2.59 30.97
C VAL A 290 -15.48 -3.20 31.56
N LEU A 291 -16.17 -4.06 30.81
CA LEU A 291 -17.35 -4.76 31.31
C LEU A 291 -17.04 -5.65 32.54
N HIS A 292 -15.83 -6.24 32.58
CA HIS A 292 -15.40 -7.03 33.74
C HIS A 292 -14.92 -6.17 34.93
N THR A 293 -14.36 -4.97 34.65
CA THR A 293 -13.84 -4.10 35.72
C THR A 293 -15.00 -3.39 36.47
N ASN A 294 -15.89 -2.74 35.73
CA ASN A 294 -17.07 -2.09 36.33
C ASN A 294 -18.17 -1.86 35.29
N ALA A 295 -19.17 -2.72 35.28
CA ALA A 295 -20.27 -2.65 34.32
C ALA A 295 -21.12 -1.37 34.46
N SER A 296 -21.21 -0.78 35.69
CA SER A 296 -22.04 0.40 35.95
C SER A 296 -21.54 1.67 35.24
N MET A 297 -20.25 1.74 34.91
CA MET A 297 -19.63 2.91 34.23
C MET A 297 -19.51 2.74 32.71
N THR A 298 -19.88 1.60 32.14
CA THR A 298 -19.72 1.27 30.71
C THR A 298 -20.47 2.24 29.78
N TRP A 299 -21.56 2.86 30.23
CA TRP A 299 -22.33 3.85 29.49
C TRP A 299 -21.47 5.08 29.08
N ILE A 300 -20.43 5.41 29.86
CA ILE A 300 -19.49 6.51 29.55
C ILE A 300 -18.76 6.21 28.25
N LEU A 301 -18.34 4.94 28.04
CA LEU A 301 -17.72 4.51 26.78
C LEU A 301 -18.70 4.60 25.60
N GLY A 302 -19.99 4.28 25.83
CA GLY A 302 -21.03 4.46 24.83
C GLY A 302 -21.11 5.92 24.38
N ILE A 303 -21.08 6.87 25.31
CA ILE A 303 -21.04 8.32 25.00
C ILE A 303 -19.76 8.68 24.25
N ALA A 304 -18.60 8.17 24.70
CA ALA A 304 -17.33 8.44 24.06
C ALA A 304 -17.33 7.99 22.58
N VAL A 305 -17.73 6.75 22.33
CA VAL A 305 -17.81 6.19 20.98
C VAL A 305 -18.84 6.94 20.13
N ALA A 306 -20.02 7.24 20.68
CA ALA A 306 -21.03 8.02 19.98
C ALA A 306 -20.53 9.43 19.61
N ALA A 307 -19.87 10.13 20.53
CA ALA A 307 -19.31 11.46 20.30
C ALA A 307 -18.24 11.43 19.17
N ILE A 308 -17.39 10.41 19.17
CA ILE A 308 -16.37 10.23 18.11
C ILE A 308 -17.04 9.95 16.77
N LEU A 309 -18.00 9.03 16.72
CA LEU A 309 -18.70 8.70 15.48
C LEU A 309 -19.45 9.91 14.92
N ILE A 310 -20.11 10.71 15.77
CA ILE A 310 -20.77 11.98 15.36
C ILE A 310 -19.71 12.95 14.83
N LEU A 311 -18.63 13.17 15.54
CA LEU A 311 -17.54 14.06 15.11
C LEU A 311 -17.01 13.65 13.73
N VAL A 312 -16.71 12.36 13.55
CA VAL A 312 -16.22 11.80 12.30
C VAL A 312 -17.25 11.96 11.19
N ALA A 313 -18.53 11.65 11.44
CA ALA A 313 -19.60 11.77 10.46
C ALA A 313 -19.78 13.23 10.00
N VAL A 314 -19.76 14.19 10.94
CA VAL A 314 -19.88 15.63 10.63
C VAL A 314 -18.68 16.10 9.81
N LEU A 315 -17.45 15.78 10.24
CA LEU A 315 -16.24 16.20 9.51
C LEU A 315 -16.19 15.58 8.10
N PHE A 316 -16.54 14.31 7.97
CA PHE A 316 -16.63 13.65 6.67
C PHE A 316 -17.73 14.28 5.80
N GLY A 317 -18.92 14.50 6.34
CA GLY A 317 -20.02 15.13 5.60
C GLY A 317 -19.67 16.51 5.06
N VAL A 318 -18.91 17.30 5.83
CA VAL A 318 -18.47 18.66 5.44
C VAL A 318 -17.27 18.62 4.51
N ALA A 319 -16.27 17.77 4.76
CA ALA A 319 -15.01 17.75 4.05
C ALA A 319 -15.05 16.96 2.72
N MET A 320 -15.74 15.82 2.64
CA MET A 320 -15.73 14.96 1.46
C MET A 320 -16.22 15.63 0.16
N PRO A 321 -17.32 16.41 0.15
CA PRO A 321 -17.73 17.15 -1.07
C PRO A 321 -16.67 18.14 -1.54
N LYS A 322 -15.95 18.75 -0.59
CA LYS A 322 -14.87 19.71 -0.89
C LYS A 322 -13.60 19.04 -1.36
N PHE A 323 -13.29 17.84 -0.88
CA PHE A 323 -12.16 17.03 -1.40
C PHE A 323 -12.35 16.67 -2.87
N LYS A 324 -13.57 16.30 -3.28
CA LYS A 324 -13.88 16.04 -4.69
C LYS A 324 -13.66 17.30 -5.53
N LYS A 325 -14.23 18.44 -5.08
CA LYS A 325 -14.04 19.72 -5.76
C LYS A 325 -12.57 20.18 -5.80
N LEU A 326 -11.79 19.85 -4.76
CA LEU A 326 -10.36 20.16 -4.71
C LEU A 326 -9.61 19.46 -5.84
N GLN A 327 -9.94 18.20 -6.13
CA GLN A 327 -9.35 17.46 -7.23
C GLN A 327 -9.63 18.10 -8.58
N ASP A 328 -10.89 18.48 -8.86
CA ASP A 328 -11.27 19.17 -10.09
C ASP A 328 -10.51 20.50 -10.27
N LEU A 329 -10.25 21.20 -9.15
CA LEU A 329 -9.51 22.47 -9.17
C LEU A 329 -8.01 22.26 -9.40
N ILE A 330 -7.42 21.18 -8.87
CA ILE A 330 -6.02 20.78 -9.13
C ILE A 330 -5.87 20.45 -10.61
N ASP A 331 -6.78 19.66 -11.18
CA ASP A 331 -6.74 19.28 -12.59
C ASP A 331 -6.85 20.51 -13.50
N ARG A 332 -7.72 21.47 -13.14
CA ARG A 332 -7.82 22.75 -13.86
C ARG A 332 -6.55 23.59 -13.77
N LEU A 333 -5.92 23.68 -12.58
CA LEU A 333 -4.66 24.40 -12.42
C LEU A 333 -3.55 23.75 -13.25
N ASN A 334 -3.48 22.41 -13.24
CA ASN A 334 -2.52 21.65 -14.05
C ASN A 334 -2.72 21.84 -15.54
N LEU A 335 -3.98 21.93 -16.01
CA LEU A 335 -4.31 22.24 -17.41
C LEU A 335 -3.78 23.61 -17.81
N VAL A 336 -4.11 24.65 -17.02
CA VAL A 336 -3.64 26.02 -17.27
C VAL A 336 -2.11 26.09 -17.26
N SER A 337 -1.47 25.48 -16.28
CA SER A 337 0.00 25.42 -16.20
C SER A 337 0.61 24.73 -17.42
N ARG A 338 0.05 23.62 -17.88
CA ARG A 338 0.52 22.91 -19.07
C ARG A 338 0.39 23.74 -20.33
N GLU A 339 -0.75 24.40 -20.51
CA GLU A 339 -0.98 25.30 -21.66
C GLU A 339 0.05 26.44 -21.69
N ILE A 340 0.28 27.11 -20.54
CA ILE A 340 1.27 28.17 -20.41
C ILE A 340 2.67 27.65 -20.73
N LEU A 341 3.10 26.54 -20.11
CA LEU A 341 4.44 26.00 -20.30
C LEU A 341 4.70 25.56 -21.76
N THR A 342 3.70 24.96 -22.39
CA THR A 342 3.80 24.56 -23.80
C THR A 342 3.75 25.77 -24.73
N GLY A 343 2.96 26.78 -24.39
CA GLY A 343 2.72 27.99 -25.17
C GLY A 343 3.68 29.15 -24.89
N ILE A 344 4.71 29.01 -24.04
CA ILE A 344 5.63 30.11 -23.68
C ILE A 344 6.13 30.93 -24.88
N PRO A 345 6.61 30.30 -25.99
CA PRO A 345 7.08 31.06 -27.14
C PRO A 345 5.98 31.92 -27.76
N VAL A 346 4.75 31.42 -27.82
CA VAL A 346 3.59 32.14 -28.35
C VAL A 346 3.19 33.29 -27.41
N ILE A 347 3.10 33.03 -26.10
CA ILE A 347 2.79 34.03 -25.08
C ILE A 347 3.76 35.21 -25.17
N ARG A 348 5.05 34.93 -25.28
CA ARG A 348 6.10 35.97 -25.42
C ARG A 348 6.02 36.71 -26.75
N ALA A 349 5.79 35.98 -27.85
CA ALA A 349 5.69 36.57 -29.18
C ALA A 349 4.50 37.57 -29.27
N PHE A 350 3.43 37.33 -28.52
CA PHE A 350 2.23 38.20 -28.50
C PHE A 350 2.15 39.11 -27.27
N SER A 351 3.18 39.13 -26.39
CA SER A 351 3.25 39.94 -25.14
C SER A 351 2.01 39.78 -24.27
N ARG A 352 1.57 38.50 -24.07
CA ARG A 352 0.35 38.17 -23.31
C ARG A 352 0.66 37.61 -21.91
N GLU A 353 1.86 37.79 -21.38
CA GLU A 353 2.30 37.29 -20.07
C GLU A 353 1.33 37.68 -18.96
N LYS A 354 0.94 38.98 -18.90
CA LYS A 354 0.03 39.45 -17.85
C LYS A 354 -1.35 38.77 -17.90
N HIS A 355 -1.86 38.49 -19.09
CA HIS A 355 -3.13 37.82 -19.27
C HIS A 355 -3.07 36.38 -18.75
N GLU A 356 -1.98 35.65 -19.02
CA GLU A 356 -1.80 34.29 -18.55
C GLU A 356 -1.48 34.22 -17.03
N GLU A 357 -0.82 35.25 -16.48
CA GLU A 357 -0.66 35.41 -15.03
C GLU A 357 -1.98 35.56 -14.34
N GLU A 358 -2.87 36.42 -14.83
CA GLU A 358 -4.24 36.66 -14.31
C GLU A 358 -5.06 35.35 -14.37
N ARG A 359 -4.99 34.64 -15.48
CA ARG A 359 -5.68 33.34 -15.68
C ARG A 359 -5.20 32.28 -14.71
N PHE A 360 -3.88 32.19 -14.50
CA PHE A 360 -3.27 31.29 -13.53
C PHE A 360 -3.68 31.66 -12.11
N GLU A 361 -3.60 32.95 -11.75
CA GLU A 361 -3.95 33.42 -10.41
C GLU A 361 -5.43 33.18 -10.07
N GLU A 362 -6.33 33.31 -11.02
CA GLU A 362 -7.75 32.97 -10.81
C GLU A 362 -7.93 31.51 -10.47
N ALA A 363 -7.28 30.60 -11.19
CA ALA A 363 -7.30 29.16 -10.92
C ALA A 363 -6.67 28.83 -9.57
N ASN A 364 -5.54 29.45 -9.27
CA ASN A 364 -4.79 29.31 -8.02
C ASN A 364 -5.59 29.78 -6.80
N LEU A 365 -6.22 30.94 -6.87
CA LEU A 365 -7.07 31.49 -5.80
C LEU A 365 -8.28 30.59 -5.51
N ARG A 366 -8.93 30.04 -6.52
CA ARG A 366 -10.05 29.10 -6.34
C ARG A 366 -9.59 27.83 -5.63
N LEU A 367 -8.45 27.29 -6.02
CA LEU A 367 -7.82 26.13 -5.39
C LEU A 367 -7.45 26.45 -3.94
N THR A 368 -6.75 27.58 -3.70
CA THR A 368 -6.31 28.02 -2.38
C THR A 368 -7.47 28.20 -1.41
N LYS A 369 -8.56 28.87 -1.82
CA LYS A 369 -9.76 29.06 -0.97
C LYS A 369 -10.38 27.73 -0.57
N THR A 370 -10.51 26.79 -1.51
CA THR A 370 -11.08 25.46 -1.23
C THR A 370 -10.16 24.64 -0.33
N ASN A 371 -8.85 24.66 -0.59
CA ASN A 371 -7.84 23.98 0.22
C ASN A 371 -7.79 24.53 1.64
N LEU A 372 -7.83 25.85 1.80
CA LEU A 372 -7.88 26.52 3.09
C LEU A 372 -9.11 26.11 3.92
N PHE A 373 -10.29 26.02 3.27
CA PHE A 373 -11.50 25.53 3.92
C PHE A 373 -11.35 24.09 4.40
N VAL A 374 -10.85 23.20 3.54
CA VAL A 374 -10.63 21.78 3.89
C VAL A 374 -9.63 21.66 5.03
N ASN A 375 -8.50 22.35 4.94
CA ASN A 375 -7.46 22.31 5.97
C ASN A 375 -7.96 22.87 7.31
N ARG A 376 -8.68 24.00 7.31
CA ARG A 376 -9.30 24.55 8.54
C ARG A 376 -10.27 23.54 9.17
N THR A 377 -11.13 22.91 8.37
CA THR A 377 -12.06 21.90 8.86
C THR A 377 -11.33 20.71 9.47
N MET A 378 -10.27 20.23 8.80
CA MET A 378 -9.46 19.10 9.30
C MET A 378 -8.63 19.45 10.53
N THR A 379 -8.15 20.70 10.63
CA THR A 379 -7.40 21.17 11.80
C THR A 379 -8.22 21.11 13.08
N PHE A 380 -9.55 21.31 13.02
CA PHE A 380 -10.42 21.17 14.19
C PHE A 380 -10.53 19.73 14.72
N MET A 381 -10.19 18.73 13.91
CA MET A 381 -10.33 17.32 14.32
C MET A 381 -9.56 16.99 15.59
N MET A 382 -8.26 17.34 15.63
CA MET A 382 -7.42 17.01 16.80
C MET A 382 -7.81 17.73 18.08
N PRO A 383 -8.07 19.06 18.09
CA PRO A 383 -8.57 19.75 19.28
C PRO A 383 -9.92 19.21 19.78
N LEU A 384 -10.86 18.89 18.89
CA LEU A 384 -12.14 18.31 19.26
C LEU A 384 -11.99 16.90 19.82
N MET A 385 -11.11 16.09 19.24
CA MET A 385 -10.78 14.78 19.78
C MET A 385 -10.17 14.89 21.18
N MET A 386 -9.23 15.82 21.38
CA MET A 386 -8.66 16.08 22.72
C MET A 386 -9.72 16.55 23.71
N LEU A 387 -10.66 17.40 23.28
CA LEU A 387 -11.78 17.82 24.11
C LEU A 387 -12.65 16.64 24.53
N ILE A 388 -12.98 15.75 23.61
CA ILE A 388 -13.75 14.52 23.90
C ILE A 388 -12.96 13.65 24.88
N MET A 389 -11.68 13.37 24.60
CA MET A 389 -10.83 12.52 25.45
C MET A 389 -10.72 13.06 26.87
N ASN A 390 -10.41 14.34 27.02
CA ASN A 390 -10.31 14.98 28.34
C ASN A 390 -11.68 15.09 29.04
N GLY A 391 -12.75 15.40 28.28
CA GLY A 391 -14.10 15.45 28.81
C GLY A 391 -14.57 14.09 29.34
N ILE A 392 -14.29 13.01 28.61
CA ILE A 392 -14.54 11.64 29.04
C ILE A 392 -13.71 11.29 30.29
N SER A 393 -12.43 11.68 30.34
CA SER A 393 -11.58 11.48 31.53
C SER A 393 -12.16 12.18 32.76
N VAL A 394 -12.60 13.43 32.62
CA VAL A 394 -13.24 14.18 33.72
C VAL A 394 -14.54 13.48 34.14
N LEU A 395 -15.34 13.00 33.20
CA LEU A 395 -16.59 12.28 33.50
C LEU A 395 -16.32 10.95 34.23
N ILE A 396 -15.28 10.21 33.82
CA ILE A 396 -14.84 9.00 34.52
C ILE A 396 -14.37 9.32 35.93
N ILE A 397 -13.58 10.38 36.13
CA ILE A 397 -13.11 10.80 37.44
C ILE A 397 -14.29 11.20 38.33
N TYR A 398 -15.22 12.00 37.84
CA TYR A 398 -16.38 12.44 38.58
C TYR A 398 -17.26 11.26 39.04
N THR A 399 -17.62 10.36 38.10
CA THR A 399 -18.46 9.20 38.38
C THR A 399 -17.72 8.15 39.22
N GLY A 400 -16.42 7.96 38.93
CA GLY A 400 -15.53 7.06 39.65
C GLY A 400 -15.31 7.48 41.08
N ALA A 401 -15.15 8.79 41.35
CA ALA A 401 -15.00 9.31 42.71
C ALA A 401 -16.22 9.01 43.56
N HIS A 402 -17.44 9.15 42.98
CA HIS A 402 -18.67 8.76 43.68
C HIS A 402 -18.79 7.24 43.92
N SER A 403 -18.30 6.44 42.95
CA SER A 403 -18.27 4.98 43.13
C SER A 403 -17.23 4.54 44.15
N ILE A 404 -16.11 5.25 44.26
CA ILE A 404 -15.08 5.02 45.28
C ILE A 404 -15.63 5.39 46.67
N ASP A 405 -16.27 6.55 46.80
CA ASP A 405 -16.91 6.98 48.06
C ASP A 405 -18.00 5.99 48.54
N ALA A 406 -18.76 5.44 47.60
CA ALA A 406 -19.72 4.39 47.85
C ALA A 406 -19.08 3.00 48.10
N GLY A 407 -17.78 2.86 47.97
CA GLY A 407 -17.07 1.58 48.17
C GLY A 407 -17.21 0.57 47.03
N ASN A 408 -17.75 0.94 45.89
CA ASN A 408 -17.98 0.05 44.76
C ASN A 408 -16.85 -0.04 43.78
N MET A 409 -15.75 0.75 43.96
CA MET A 409 -14.59 0.83 43.08
C MET A 409 -13.36 1.25 43.89
N GLN A 410 -12.17 0.83 43.44
CA GLN A 410 -10.90 1.30 43.97
C GLN A 410 -10.27 2.37 43.03
N VAL A 411 -9.33 3.16 43.54
CA VAL A 411 -8.71 4.24 42.77
C VAL A 411 -7.93 3.70 41.56
N GLY A 412 -7.22 2.58 41.73
CA GLY A 412 -6.50 1.94 40.63
C GLY A 412 -7.42 1.47 39.51
N ASP A 413 -8.61 0.97 39.84
CA ASP A 413 -9.59 0.53 38.85
C ASP A 413 -10.11 1.70 38.03
N MET A 414 -10.34 2.87 38.65
CA MET A 414 -10.67 4.10 37.94
C MET A 414 -9.56 4.52 36.97
N MET A 415 -8.28 4.40 37.39
CA MET A 415 -7.16 4.71 36.52
C MET A 415 -7.02 3.71 35.36
N ALA A 416 -7.23 2.42 35.61
CA ALA A 416 -7.28 1.41 34.54
C ALA A 416 -8.45 1.67 33.57
N PHE A 417 -9.60 2.06 34.08
CA PHE A 417 -10.78 2.40 33.25
C PHE A 417 -10.49 3.57 32.32
N ILE A 418 -9.79 4.63 32.79
CA ILE A 418 -9.34 5.75 31.95
C ILE A 418 -8.43 5.23 30.83
N GLN A 419 -7.46 4.36 31.15
CA GLN A 419 -6.54 3.82 30.17
C GLN A 419 -7.26 2.95 29.11
N TYR A 420 -8.21 2.09 29.53
CA TYR A 420 -9.03 1.33 28.60
C TYR A 420 -9.89 2.23 27.72
N ALA A 421 -10.50 3.27 28.28
CA ALA A 421 -11.26 4.25 27.50
C ALA A 421 -10.41 4.90 26.44
N MET A 422 -9.17 5.31 26.78
CA MET A 422 -8.22 5.87 25.82
C MET A 422 -7.81 4.90 24.72
N GLN A 423 -7.56 3.62 25.06
CA GLN A 423 -7.24 2.58 24.09
C GLN A 423 -8.40 2.34 23.11
N ILE A 424 -9.63 2.29 23.61
CA ILE A 424 -10.84 2.14 22.78
C ILE A 424 -10.98 3.33 21.83
N ILE A 425 -10.90 4.56 22.35
CA ILE A 425 -10.96 5.80 21.55
C ILE A 425 -9.90 5.80 20.45
N MET A 426 -8.67 5.46 20.79
CA MET A 426 -7.57 5.37 19.82
C MET A 426 -7.79 4.30 18.76
N SER A 427 -8.40 3.16 19.11
CA SER A 427 -8.74 2.11 18.14
C SER A 427 -9.76 2.61 17.10
N PHE A 428 -10.78 3.36 17.51
CA PHE A 428 -11.74 3.98 16.60
C PHE A 428 -11.10 5.03 15.70
N LEU A 429 -10.17 5.81 16.24
CA LEU A 429 -9.41 6.81 15.47
C LEU A 429 -8.55 6.15 14.39
N MET A 430 -7.88 5.04 14.71
CA MET A 430 -7.10 4.26 13.76
C MET A 430 -7.96 3.72 12.61
N ILE A 431 -9.16 3.19 12.89
CA ILE A 431 -10.10 2.71 11.88
C ILE A 431 -10.56 3.87 10.99
N THR A 432 -10.84 5.03 11.59
CA THR A 432 -11.27 6.23 10.87
C THR A 432 -10.20 6.72 9.89
N MET A 433 -8.93 6.79 10.31
CA MET A 433 -7.82 7.17 9.41
C MET A 433 -7.71 6.24 8.20
N MET A 434 -7.89 4.94 8.41
CA MET A 434 -7.84 3.96 7.32
C MET A 434 -8.99 4.10 6.33
N SER A 435 -10.17 4.52 6.79
CA SER A 435 -11.35 4.75 5.94
C SER A 435 -11.11 5.82 4.86
N ILE A 436 -10.15 6.75 5.08
CA ILE A 436 -9.75 7.77 4.10
C ILE A 436 -8.76 7.18 3.06
N MET A 437 -7.86 6.31 3.49
CA MET A 437 -6.78 5.79 2.63
C MET A 437 -7.23 4.63 1.75
N LEU A 438 -8.16 3.80 2.24
CA LEU A 438 -8.62 2.60 1.56
C LEU A 438 -9.27 2.86 0.19
N PRO A 439 -10.15 3.88 0.00
CA PRO A 439 -10.71 4.21 -1.31
C PRO A 439 -9.65 4.63 -2.33
N ARG A 440 -8.65 5.43 -1.93
CA ARG A 440 -7.56 5.86 -2.82
C ARG A 440 -6.76 4.67 -3.34
N ALA A 441 -6.38 3.75 -2.46
CA ALA A 441 -5.71 2.52 -2.88
C ALA A 441 -6.62 1.61 -3.71
N GLY A 442 -7.94 1.66 -3.49
CA GLY A 442 -8.93 0.98 -4.32
C GLY A 442 -8.90 1.46 -5.77
N VAL A 443 -8.84 2.78 -5.98
CA VAL A 443 -8.71 3.38 -7.32
C VAL A 443 -7.36 2.98 -7.95
N ALA A 444 -6.25 3.10 -7.23
CA ALA A 444 -4.93 2.69 -7.71
C ALA A 444 -4.91 1.19 -8.10
N ALA A 445 -5.49 0.33 -7.26
CA ALA A 445 -5.61 -1.10 -7.55
C ALA A 445 -6.44 -1.39 -8.82
N ASN A 446 -7.54 -0.68 -9.03
CA ASN A 446 -8.35 -0.84 -10.23
C ASN A 446 -7.59 -0.42 -11.49
N ARG A 447 -6.83 0.68 -11.44
CA ARG A 447 -5.99 1.13 -12.57
C ARG A 447 -4.87 0.14 -12.90
N ILE A 448 -4.30 -0.53 -11.90
CA ILE A 448 -3.33 -1.61 -12.12
C ILE A 448 -4.01 -2.81 -12.76
N LEU A 449 -5.18 -3.21 -12.25
CA LEU A 449 -5.95 -4.34 -12.79
C LEU A 449 -6.41 -4.08 -14.23
N GLU A 450 -6.77 -2.86 -14.59
CA GLU A 450 -7.11 -2.48 -15.95
C GLU A 450 -5.98 -2.82 -16.92
N VAL A 451 -4.72 -2.55 -16.57
CA VAL A 451 -3.56 -2.93 -17.39
C VAL A 451 -3.39 -4.46 -17.44
N LEU A 452 -3.52 -5.14 -16.29
CA LEU A 452 -3.31 -6.58 -16.21
C LEU A 452 -4.42 -7.39 -16.91
N ASP A 453 -5.66 -6.91 -16.84
CA ASP A 453 -6.85 -7.55 -17.40
C ASP A 453 -7.06 -7.18 -18.88
N THR A 454 -6.33 -6.21 -19.46
CA THR A 454 -6.43 -5.85 -20.88
C THR A 454 -6.12 -7.06 -21.74
N PRO A 455 -7.05 -7.52 -22.59
CA PRO A 455 -6.77 -8.60 -23.52
C PRO A 455 -5.73 -8.16 -24.55
N LEU A 456 -4.89 -9.05 -24.98
CA LEU A 456 -3.95 -8.81 -26.07
C LEU A 456 -4.67 -9.00 -27.41
N SER A 457 -4.54 -8.03 -28.30
CA SER A 457 -5.09 -8.15 -29.66
C SER A 457 -4.24 -9.06 -30.55
N ILE A 458 -2.94 -9.16 -30.24
CA ILE A 458 -1.99 -9.96 -30.98
C ILE A 458 -1.28 -10.91 -30.00
N GLU A 459 -1.45 -12.20 -30.24
CA GLU A 459 -0.80 -13.27 -29.48
C GLU A 459 -0.12 -14.27 -30.43
N ASP A 460 0.87 -14.98 -29.91
CA ASP A 460 1.47 -16.09 -30.65
C ASP A 460 0.44 -17.23 -30.78
N PRO A 461 0.31 -17.86 -31.96
CA PRO A 461 -0.60 -18.97 -32.14
C PRO A 461 -0.13 -20.21 -31.36
N GLU A 462 -1.07 -21.05 -30.91
CA GLU A 462 -0.74 -22.31 -30.25
C GLU A 462 0.13 -23.24 -31.10
N ASN A 463 -0.14 -23.25 -32.42
CA ASN A 463 0.57 -24.04 -33.44
C ASN A 463 1.30 -23.10 -34.39
N CYS A 464 2.55 -22.77 -34.09
CA CYS A 464 3.38 -21.92 -34.94
C CYS A 464 3.90 -22.70 -36.15
N VAL A 465 3.78 -22.10 -37.34
CA VAL A 465 4.36 -22.60 -38.61
C VAL A 465 5.73 -21.95 -38.81
N LYS A 466 6.74 -22.75 -39.15
CA LYS A 466 8.06 -22.23 -39.54
C LYS A 466 8.12 -22.12 -41.07
N PRO A 467 8.66 -21.01 -41.60
CA PRO A 467 8.82 -20.82 -43.04
C PRO A 467 9.86 -21.79 -43.64
N GLU A 468 9.67 -22.11 -44.90
CA GLU A 468 10.61 -22.92 -45.67
C GLU A 468 11.78 -22.06 -46.19
N GLU A 469 12.98 -22.63 -46.27
CA GLU A 469 14.18 -21.89 -46.72
C GLU A 469 14.12 -21.42 -48.19
N LYS A 470 13.23 -22.01 -48.99
CA LYS A 470 13.11 -21.67 -50.40
C LYS A 470 12.48 -20.30 -50.71
N GLU A 471 11.70 -19.77 -49.76
CA GLU A 471 10.95 -18.51 -49.91
C GLU A 471 11.52 -17.36 -49.10
N LYS A 472 12.78 -17.48 -48.67
CA LYS A 472 13.45 -16.46 -47.82
C LYS A 472 13.42 -15.06 -48.46
N GLY A 473 13.03 -14.07 -47.64
CA GLY A 473 13.01 -12.67 -48.04
C GLY A 473 11.80 -12.28 -48.87
N THR A 474 10.76 -13.10 -48.96
CA THR A 474 9.53 -12.75 -49.69
C THR A 474 8.49 -12.12 -48.78
N VAL A 475 7.79 -11.11 -49.30
CA VAL A 475 6.62 -10.49 -48.65
C VAL A 475 5.46 -10.47 -49.65
N VAL A 476 4.32 -11.03 -49.26
CA VAL A 476 3.12 -11.10 -50.11
C VAL A 476 1.95 -10.48 -49.38
N PHE A 477 1.31 -9.51 -50.02
CA PHE A 477 0.02 -8.96 -49.63
C PHE A 477 -1.04 -9.55 -50.57
N ASP A 478 -2.01 -10.23 -50.00
CA ASP A 478 -3.05 -10.92 -50.72
C ASP A 478 -4.42 -10.35 -50.33
N HIS A 479 -4.96 -9.45 -51.17
CA HIS A 479 -6.23 -8.74 -50.94
C HIS A 479 -6.37 -8.10 -49.56
N VAL A 480 -5.33 -7.39 -49.10
CA VAL A 480 -5.26 -6.84 -47.76
C VAL A 480 -6.06 -5.56 -47.65
N SER A 481 -7.02 -5.55 -46.70
CA SER A 481 -7.68 -4.33 -46.21
C SER A 481 -7.40 -4.17 -44.72
N PHE A 482 -7.29 -2.92 -44.29
CA PHE A 482 -7.03 -2.57 -42.90
C PHE A 482 -7.75 -1.30 -42.46
N ALA A 483 -8.44 -1.38 -41.32
CA ALA A 483 -8.96 -0.23 -40.57
C ALA A 483 -8.34 -0.20 -39.15
N TYR A 484 -8.03 0.98 -38.66
CA TYR A 484 -7.60 1.10 -37.26
C TYR A 484 -8.74 0.74 -36.30
N PRO A 485 -8.45 0.19 -35.12
CA PRO A 485 -9.48 -0.15 -34.15
C PRO A 485 -10.37 1.05 -33.79
N GLY A 486 -11.69 0.87 -33.96
CA GLY A 486 -12.67 1.94 -33.71
C GLY A 486 -12.87 2.93 -34.88
N ALA A 487 -12.16 2.81 -36.00
CA ALA A 487 -12.42 3.56 -37.22
C ALA A 487 -13.52 2.87 -38.07
N GLU A 488 -14.38 3.70 -38.66
CA GLU A 488 -15.45 3.22 -39.56
C GLU A 488 -14.92 3.00 -40.98
N GLU A 489 -13.84 3.70 -41.38
CA GLU A 489 -13.29 3.66 -42.72
C GLU A 489 -11.99 2.84 -42.78
N GLU A 490 -11.81 2.10 -43.90
CA GLU A 490 -10.56 1.41 -44.17
C GLU A 490 -9.47 2.40 -44.61
N VAL A 491 -8.30 2.28 -43.96
CA VAL A 491 -7.11 3.07 -44.32
C VAL A 491 -6.36 2.43 -45.48
N LEU A 492 -6.49 1.12 -45.64
CA LEU A 492 -5.97 0.35 -46.77
C LEU A 492 -7.11 -0.53 -47.31
N SER A 493 -7.30 -0.53 -48.63
CA SER A 493 -8.35 -1.29 -49.30
C SER A 493 -7.79 -2.10 -50.46
N ASP A 494 -7.98 -3.43 -50.39
CA ASP A 494 -7.67 -4.39 -51.44
C ASP A 494 -6.23 -4.31 -52.00
N ILE A 495 -5.24 -4.22 -51.10
CA ILE A 495 -3.83 -4.15 -51.48
C ILE A 495 -3.33 -5.53 -51.85
N THR A 496 -2.79 -5.66 -53.05
CA THR A 496 -2.24 -6.92 -53.57
C THR A 496 -0.90 -6.67 -54.24
N PHE A 497 0.19 -7.25 -53.70
CA PHE A 497 1.51 -7.29 -54.30
C PHE A 497 2.36 -8.38 -53.67
N GLU A 498 3.42 -8.78 -54.39
CA GLU A 498 4.42 -9.71 -53.84
C GLU A 498 5.83 -9.12 -54.10
N THR A 499 6.81 -9.46 -53.25
CA THR A 499 8.21 -9.11 -53.43
C THR A 499 9.03 -10.35 -53.67
N ARG A 500 10.13 -10.18 -54.39
CA ARG A 500 11.14 -11.23 -54.63
C ARG A 500 12.36 -11.00 -53.73
N LYS A 501 13.06 -12.06 -53.39
CA LYS A 501 14.33 -11.97 -52.65
C LYS A 501 15.28 -11.01 -53.35
N GLY A 502 15.87 -10.06 -52.62
CA GLY A 502 16.81 -9.06 -53.15
C GLY A 502 16.18 -7.89 -53.90
N GLU A 503 14.84 -7.85 -54.01
CA GLU A 503 14.11 -6.79 -54.69
C GLU A 503 13.97 -5.55 -53.80
N THR A 504 14.19 -4.39 -54.38
CA THR A 504 13.94 -3.09 -53.76
C THR A 504 12.55 -2.59 -54.19
N VAL A 505 11.59 -2.58 -53.29
CA VAL A 505 10.23 -2.10 -53.53
C VAL A 505 9.99 -0.78 -52.76
N ALA A 506 9.55 0.22 -53.52
CA ALA A 506 9.30 1.56 -52.93
C ALA A 506 7.78 1.84 -52.89
N PHE A 507 7.37 2.56 -51.82
CA PHE A 507 5.98 3.01 -51.64
C PHE A 507 5.97 4.54 -51.66
N ILE A 508 5.22 5.13 -52.58
CA ILE A 508 5.01 6.56 -52.72
C ILE A 508 3.53 6.92 -52.79
N GLY A 509 3.20 8.16 -52.47
CA GLY A 509 1.82 8.68 -52.51
C GLY A 509 1.67 9.90 -51.64
N SER A 510 0.49 10.51 -51.65
CA SER A 510 0.13 11.68 -50.84
C SER A 510 0.29 11.44 -49.34
N THR A 511 0.38 12.53 -48.56
CA THR A 511 0.34 12.42 -47.07
C THR A 511 -1.02 11.86 -46.66
N GLY A 512 -1.01 10.82 -45.81
CA GLY A 512 -2.24 10.14 -45.38
C GLY A 512 -2.69 8.99 -46.28
N SER A 513 -2.00 8.68 -47.39
CA SER A 513 -2.37 7.56 -48.29
C SER A 513 -2.16 6.14 -47.75
N GLY A 514 -1.75 5.97 -46.49
CA GLY A 514 -1.60 4.68 -45.83
C GLY A 514 -0.22 4.02 -45.91
N LYS A 515 0.82 4.68 -46.44
CA LYS A 515 2.18 4.11 -46.64
C LYS A 515 2.79 3.50 -45.37
N SER A 516 2.88 4.27 -44.30
CA SER A 516 3.43 3.78 -43.02
C SER A 516 2.53 2.70 -42.40
N THR A 517 1.21 2.80 -42.59
CA THR A 517 0.27 1.76 -42.15
C THR A 517 0.57 0.44 -42.84
N LEU A 518 0.79 0.45 -44.17
CA LEU A 518 1.09 -0.75 -44.98
C LEU A 518 2.34 -1.45 -44.43
N VAL A 519 3.47 -0.71 -44.26
CA VAL A 519 4.71 -1.34 -43.79
C VAL A 519 4.66 -1.78 -42.33
N ASN A 520 3.79 -1.19 -41.50
CA ASN A 520 3.58 -1.59 -40.12
C ASN A 520 2.81 -2.91 -39.96
N LEU A 521 2.12 -3.36 -41.00
CA LEU A 521 1.46 -4.66 -40.99
C LEU A 521 2.46 -5.82 -41.13
N ILE A 522 3.63 -5.60 -41.76
CA ILE A 522 4.61 -6.65 -42.01
C ILE A 522 5.23 -7.19 -40.71
N PRO A 523 5.72 -6.35 -39.75
CA PRO A 523 6.20 -6.82 -38.46
C PRO A 523 5.07 -7.18 -37.49
N ARG A 524 3.81 -7.24 -37.99
CA ARG A 524 2.60 -7.54 -37.24
C ARG A 524 2.45 -6.62 -36.02
N PHE A 525 2.52 -5.28 -36.26
CA PHE A 525 2.13 -4.31 -35.23
C PHE A 525 0.60 -4.18 -35.12
N PHE A 526 -0.09 -4.55 -36.19
CA PHE A 526 -1.54 -4.71 -36.29
C PHE A 526 -1.83 -5.93 -37.14
N ASP A 527 -2.97 -6.58 -36.88
CA ASP A 527 -3.48 -7.63 -37.77
C ASP A 527 -4.39 -7.02 -38.86
N VAL A 528 -4.37 -7.58 -40.04
CA VAL A 528 -5.21 -7.14 -41.18
C VAL A 528 -6.68 -7.39 -40.90
N THR A 529 -7.55 -6.50 -41.42
CA THR A 529 -9.01 -6.64 -41.28
C THR A 529 -9.55 -7.70 -42.31
N LYS A 530 -9.00 -7.70 -43.52
CA LYS A 530 -9.31 -8.67 -44.58
C LYS A 530 -8.04 -9.07 -45.30
N GLY A 531 -8.04 -10.23 -45.96
CA GLY A 531 -6.89 -10.74 -46.67
C GLY A 531 -5.82 -11.37 -45.79
N SER A 532 -4.60 -11.48 -46.31
CA SER A 532 -3.46 -12.04 -45.60
C SER A 532 -2.16 -11.37 -45.99
N VAL A 533 -1.24 -11.21 -45.00
CA VAL A 533 0.16 -10.85 -45.23
C VAL A 533 0.97 -12.09 -44.96
N ARG A 534 1.83 -12.47 -45.93
CA ARG A 534 2.72 -13.62 -45.81
C ARG A 534 4.17 -13.14 -45.86
N VAL A 535 5.00 -13.70 -45.01
CA VAL A 535 6.45 -13.53 -45.02
C VAL A 535 7.07 -14.91 -45.16
N ASP A 536 7.96 -15.06 -46.14
CA ASP A 536 8.59 -16.35 -46.48
C ASP A 536 7.55 -17.46 -46.71
N GLY A 537 6.47 -17.13 -47.43
CA GLY A 537 5.38 -18.03 -47.77
C GLY A 537 4.36 -18.33 -46.66
N VAL A 538 4.63 -17.93 -45.41
CA VAL A 538 3.77 -18.20 -44.25
C VAL A 538 2.98 -16.98 -43.86
N ASP A 539 1.69 -17.12 -43.58
CA ASP A 539 0.86 -16.06 -43.01
C ASP A 539 1.45 -15.61 -41.64
N ILE A 540 1.70 -14.32 -41.48
CA ILE A 540 2.30 -13.74 -40.27
C ILE A 540 1.51 -14.05 -39.00
N ARG A 541 0.20 -14.32 -39.12
CA ARG A 541 -0.68 -14.72 -38.00
C ARG A 541 -0.39 -16.14 -37.50
N GLN A 542 0.25 -16.97 -38.33
CA GLN A 542 0.62 -18.36 -38.03
C GLN A 542 2.07 -18.49 -37.59
N MET A 543 2.85 -17.39 -37.65
CA MET A 543 4.24 -17.35 -37.20
C MET A 543 4.32 -16.91 -35.74
N LYS A 544 5.36 -17.37 -35.04
CA LYS A 544 5.74 -16.79 -33.75
C LYS A 544 6.26 -15.36 -33.97
N LEU A 545 5.80 -14.40 -33.20
CA LEU A 545 6.19 -12.97 -33.33
C LEU A 545 7.70 -12.76 -33.27
N GLY A 546 8.38 -13.50 -32.39
CA GLY A 546 9.85 -13.45 -32.30
C GLY A 546 10.51 -13.86 -33.60
N ASP A 547 10.10 -14.99 -34.20
CA ASP A 547 10.67 -15.56 -35.43
C ASP A 547 10.37 -14.65 -36.65
N LEU A 548 9.19 -14.04 -36.71
CA LEU A 548 8.84 -13.05 -37.72
C LEU A 548 9.74 -11.81 -37.63
N ARG A 549 9.81 -11.22 -36.42
CA ARG A 549 10.53 -9.97 -36.20
C ARG A 549 12.05 -10.13 -36.28
N GLU A 550 12.57 -11.33 -36.03
CA GLU A 550 14.00 -11.63 -36.22
C GLU A 550 14.44 -11.45 -37.67
N ARG A 551 13.57 -11.77 -38.64
CA ARG A 551 13.80 -11.66 -40.09
C ARG A 551 13.71 -10.24 -40.62
N ILE A 552 13.17 -9.29 -39.84
CA ILE A 552 12.88 -7.92 -40.27
C ILE A 552 13.80 -6.92 -39.58
N GLY A 553 14.52 -6.12 -40.36
CA GLY A 553 15.22 -4.91 -39.91
C GLY A 553 14.34 -3.69 -40.14
N TYR A 554 13.73 -3.18 -39.05
CA TYR A 554 12.75 -2.09 -39.13
C TYR A 554 13.35 -0.76 -38.67
N VAL A 555 13.26 0.27 -39.52
CA VAL A 555 13.66 1.65 -39.24
C VAL A 555 12.41 2.53 -39.24
N PRO A 556 11.86 2.88 -38.06
CA PRO A 556 10.62 3.63 -37.95
C PRO A 556 10.77 5.11 -38.34
N GLN A 557 9.72 5.80 -38.74
CA GLN A 557 9.72 7.23 -39.11
C GLN A 557 10.32 8.14 -38.03
N LYS A 558 10.13 7.90 -36.77
CA LYS A 558 10.79 8.59 -35.65
C LYS A 558 11.89 7.70 -35.05
N GLY A 559 13.16 8.05 -35.24
CA GLY A 559 14.30 7.32 -34.66
C GLY A 559 14.30 7.44 -33.15
N VAL A 560 14.22 6.31 -32.48
CA VAL A 560 14.33 6.22 -31.03
C VAL A 560 15.68 5.61 -30.69
N LEU A 561 16.47 6.35 -29.88
CA LEU A 561 17.68 5.84 -29.28
C LEU A 561 17.50 5.66 -27.79
N PHE A 562 18.07 4.60 -27.26
CA PHE A 562 18.04 4.29 -25.82
C PHE A 562 19.22 4.93 -25.12
N SER A 563 19.04 5.22 -23.84
CA SER A 563 20.15 5.67 -22.98
C SER A 563 21.23 4.59 -22.92
N GLY A 564 22.46 4.98 -23.07
CA GLY A 564 23.61 4.07 -23.11
C GLY A 564 24.73 4.64 -23.99
N THR A 565 25.39 3.80 -24.74
CA THR A 565 26.44 4.22 -25.72
C THR A 565 25.95 4.04 -27.16
N ILE A 566 26.70 4.56 -28.14
CA ILE A 566 26.45 4.27 -29.55
C ILE A 566 26.54 2.76 -29.78
N ASP A 567 27.60 2.10 -29.29
CA ASP A 567 27.79 0.64 -29.37
C ASP A 567 26.53 -0.13 -28.84
N SER A 568 26.06 0.21 -27.62
CA SER A 568 24.89 -0.45 -27.05
C SER A 568 23.63 -0.25 -27.89
N ASN A 569 23.48 0.90 -28.54
CA ASN A 569 22.36 1.20 -29.43
C ASN A 569 22.39 0.41 -30.72
N LEU A 570 23.59 0.16 -31.29
CA LEU A 570 23.74 -0.67 -32.48
C LEU A 570 23.56 -2.15 -32.15
N ARG A 571 24.14 -2.64 -31.03
CA ARG A 571 23.95 -4.03 -30.52
C ARG A 571 22.49 -4.35 -30.20
N TYR A 572 21.64 -3.36 -29.99
CA TYR A 572 20.22 -3.60 -29.79
C TYR A 572 19.58 -4.34 -30.98
N GLY A 573 20.13 -4.23 -32.19
CA GLY A 573 19.73 -5.02 -33.35
C GLY A 573 20.17 -6.49 -33.27
N ARG A 574 21.40 -6.75 -32.80
CA ARG A 574 21.98 -8.09 -32.62
C ARG A 574 23.01 -8.03 -31.47
N GLU A 575 22.69 -8.64 -30.35
CA GLU A 575 23.47 -8.58 -29.11
C GLU A 575 24.91 -9.09 -29.28
N ASN A 576 25.07 -10.16 -30.06
CA ASN A 576 26.36 -10.82 -30.30
C ASN A 576 27.12 -10.29 -31.50
N ALA A 577 26.77 -9.10 -32.03
CA ALA A 577 27.50 -8.50 -33.15
C ALA A 577 28.94 -8.16 -32.73
N THR A 578 29.93 -8.49 -33.60
CA THR A 578 31.31 -8.12 -33.35
C THR A 578 31.54 -6.62 -33.52
N ARG A 579 32.63 -6.11 -32.97
CA ARG A 579 32.97 -4.68 -33.13
C ARG A 579 33.13 -4.28 -34.60
N GLU A 580 33.75 -5.14 -35.40
CA GLU A 580 33.94 -4.94 -36.82
C GLU A 580 32.61 -4.87 -37.60
N GLU A 581 31.63 -5.75 -37.24
CA GLU A 581 30.29 -5.71 -37.82
C GLU A 581 29.55 -4.41 -37.49
N LEU A 582 29.71 -3.89 -36.27
CA LEU A 582 29.10 -2.63 -35.85
C LEU A 582 29.72 -1.45 -36.56
N GLU A 583 31.06 -1.43 -36.73
CA GLU A 583 31.79 -0.40 -37.49
C GLU A 583 31.42 -0.43 -38.97
N LYS A 584 31.31 -1.63 -39.56
CA LYS A 584 30.80 -1.81 -40.92
C LYS A 584 29.39 -1.25 -41.07
N ALA A 585 28.48 -1.59 -40.14
CA ALA A 585 27.11 -1.09 -40.15
C ALA A 585 27.05 0.45 -39.99
N ALA A 586 27.92 1.04 -39.16
CA ALA A 586 28.06 2.48 -39.02
C ALA A 586 28.60 3.14 -40.30
N ALA A 587 29.55 2.51 -40.97
CA ALA A 587 30.09 3.00 -42.25
C ALA A 587 29.04 3.00 -43.35
N ILE A 588 28.27 1.91 -43.50
CA ILE A 588 27.19 1.83 -44.48
C ILE A 588 26.12 2.90 -44.19
N ALA A 589 25.79 3.11 -42.92
CA ALA A 589 24.83 4.13 -42.47
C ALA A 589 25.43 5.59 -42.55
N GLN A 590 26.61 5.78 -43.09
CA GLN A 590 27.32 7.08 -43.14
C GLN A 590 27.46 7.72 -41.74
N ALA A 591 27.63 6.91 -40.70
CA ALA A 591 27.71 7.37 -39.33
C ALA A 591 29.15 7.53 -38.81
N THR A 592 30.14 6.93 -39.46
CA THR A 592 31.56 6.88 -39.03
C THR A 592 32.12 8.24 -38.72
N GLU A 593 31.95 9.21 -39.63
CA GLU A 593 32.53 10.55 -39.48
C GLU A 593 32.13 11.23 -38.17
N PHE A 594 30.85 11.26 -37.83
CA PHE A 594 30.42 11.92 -36.61
C PHE A 594 30.68 11.06 -35.34
N ILE A 595 30.82 9.73 -35.46
CA ILE A 595 31.24 8.85 -34.38
C ILE A 595 32.70 9.10 -34.03
N GLU A 596 33.58 9.18 -35.02
CA GLU A 596 35.01 9.47 -34.84
C GLU A 596 35.31 10.88 -34.33
N GLN A 597 34.44 11.85 -34.61
CA GLN A 597 34.50 13.21 -34.03
C GLN A 597 34.19 13.26 -32.53
N LYS A 598 33.64 12.21 -31.98
CA LYS A 598 33.36 12.13 -30.53
C LYS A 598 34.56 11.57 -29.79
N GLU A 599 34.85 12.11 -28.59
CA GLU A 599 36.02 11.73 -27.80
C GLU A 599 36.12 10.23 -27.52
N GLU A 600 34.97 9.58 -27.25
CA GLU A 600 34.91 8.17 -26.91
C GLU A 600 34.46 7.28 -28.09
N GLY A 601 34.32 7.82 -29.28
CA GLY A 601 33.92 7.09 -30.48
C GLY A 601 32.61 6.34 -30.29
N MET A 602 32.58 5.02 -30.51
CA MET A 602 31.41 4.16 -30.32
C MET A 602 30.94 4.07 -28.87
N GLU A 603 31.80 4.29 -27.88
CA GLU A 603 31.43 4.29 -26.47
C GLU A 603 30.82 5.62 -26.02
N SER A 604 30.73 6.60 -26.91
CA SER A 604 30.17 7.91 -26.61
C SER A 604 28.71 7.78 -26.09
N PRO A 605 28.35 8.51 -25.01
CA PRO A 605 27.08 8.38 -24.38
C PRO A 605 25.93 8.93 -25.23
N ILE A 606 24.84 8.22 -25.28
CA ILE A 606 23.54 8.62 -25.82
C ILE A 606 22.60 8.92 -24.67
N ALA A 607 22.09 10.15 -24.58
CA ALA A 607 21.09 10.54 -23.60
C ALA A 607 19.72 9.95 -23.96
N GLN A 608 18.80 9.98 -23.01
CA GLN A 608 17.43 9.47 -23.17
C GLN A 608 16.74 10.08 -24.42
N GLY A 609 16.25 9.20 -25.28
CA GLY A 609 15.63 9.58 -26.55
C GLY A 609 16.62 10.23 -27.55
N GLY A 610 17.93 10.13 -27.30
CA GLY A 610 18.98 10.72 -28.15
C GLY A 610 18.95 12.25 -28.16
N SER A 611 18.62 12.91 -27.07
CA SER A 611 18.50 14.38 -26.99
C SER A 611 19.82 15.10 -27.23
N ASN A 612 20.96 14.41 -27.12
CA ASN A 612 22.33 14.93 -27.35
C ASN A 612 22.88 14.65 -28.74
N VAL A 613 22.06 14.15 -29.66
CA VAL A 613 22.44 13.94 -31.06
C VAL A 613 21.43 14.59 -32.01
N SER A 614 21.89 15.05 -33.19
CA SER A 614 21.01 15.69 -34.18
C SER A 614 20.01 14.71 -34.80
N GLY A 615 18.95 15.23 -35.45
CA GLY A 615 17.95 14.43 -36.13
C GLY A 615 18.56 13.48 -37.18
N GLY A 616 19.48 13.98 -38.02
CA GLY A 616 20.20 13.18 -39.03
C GLY A 616 21.13 12.13 -38.39
N GLN A 617 21.80 12.44 -37.27
CA GLN A 617 22.60 11.47 -36.53
C GLN A 617 21.72 10.34 -35.93
N LYS A 618 20.56 10.69 -35.36
CA LYS A 618 19.59 9.67 -34.87
C LYS A 618 19.13 8.73 -35.98
N GLN A 619 18.89 9.29 -37.17
CA GLN A 619 18.49 8.48 -38.32
C GLN A 619 19.60 7.52 -38.71
N ARG A 620 20.83 8.02 -38.90
CA ARG A 620 21.98 7.19 -39.28
C ARG A 620 22.25 6.08 -38.27
N LEU A 621 22.17 6.36 -36.98
CA LEU A 621 22.30 5.33 -35.94
C LEU A 621 21.14 4.33 -35.96
N SER A 622 19.90 4.75 -36.26
CA SER A 622 18.77 3.84 -36.40
C SER A 622 18.88 2.92 -37.61
N ILE A 623 19.43 3.44 -38.72
CA ILE A 623 19.75 2.67 -39.92
C ILE A 623 20.91 1.69 -39.62
N ALA A 624 22.01 2.16 -38.99
CA ALA A 624 23.12 1.31 -38.58
C ALA A 624 22.66 0.14 -37.67
N ARG A 625 21.71 0.38 -36.75
CA ARG A 625 21.10 -0.66 -35.92
C ARG A 625 20.39 -1.73 -36.74
N ALA A 626 19.63 -1.33 -37.76
CA ALA A 626 18.95 -2.27 -38.64
C ALA A 626 19.95 -3.07 -39.53
N ILE A 627 21.02 -2.44 -39.99
CA ILE A 627 22.07 -3.11 -40.75
C ILE A 627 22.85 -4.08 -39.88
N ALA A 628 23.21 -3.70 -38.64
CA ALA A 628 23.90 -4.57 -37.69
C ALA A 628 23.13 -5.86 -37.39
N LYS A 629 21.80 -5.85 -37.55
CA LYS A 629 20.95 -7.00 -37.39
C LYS A 629 21.10 -8.06 -38.48
N GLN A 630 21.48 -7.65 -39.72
CA GLN A 630 21.59 -8.51 -40.90
C GLN A 630 20.33 -9.32 -41.19
N PRO A 631 19.15 -8.67 -41.32
CA PRO A 631 17.89 -9.34 -41.54
C PRO A 631 17.70 -9.78 -43.00
N GLU A 632 16.68 -10.61 -43.28
CA GLU A 632 16.25 -11.02 -44.61
C GLU A 632 15.42 -9.93 -45.32
N ILE A 633 14.75 -9.07 -44.53
CA ILE A 633 13.90 -7.99 -45.04
C ILE A 633 14.22 -6.69 -44.29
N TYR A 634 14.55 -5.64 -45.05
CA TYR A 634 14.69 -4.29 -44.54
C TYR A 634 13.43 -3.48 -44.79
N ILE A 635 12.99 -2.72 -43.78
CA ILE A 635 11.87 -1.77 -43.90
C ILE A 635 12.36 -0.39 -43.43
N PHE A 636 12.32 0.57 -44.36
CA PHE A 636 12.70 1.98 -44.10
C PHE A 636 11.45 2.86 -44.25
N ASP A 637 10.89 3.34 -43.12
CA ASP A 637 9.73 4.19 -43.14
C ASP A 637 10.10 5.68 -43.13
N ASP A 638 10.09 6.30 -44.34
CA ASP A 638 10.33 7.73 -44.62
C ASP A 638 11.63 8.28 -43.98
N ARG A 639 12.74 7.54 -44.11
CA ARG A 639 13.97 7.81 -43.38
C ARG A 639 15.00 8.67 -44.08
N PHE A 640 14.87 8.87 -45.37
CA PHE A 640 15.85 9.56 -46.15
C PHE A 640 15.60 11.08 -46.25
N SER A 641 14.43 11.55 -45.83
CA SER A 641 13.97 12.94 -45.97
C SER A 641 14.73 13.97 -45.12
N ALA A 642 15.35 13.56 -44.01
CA ALA A 642 16.08 14.45 -43.10
C ALA A 642 17.60 14.42 -43.28
N LEU A 643 18.12 13.75 -44.30
CA LEU A 643 19.54 13.75 -44.68
C LEU A 643 19.80 14.78 -45.77
N ASP A 644 21.00 15.31 -45.78
CA ASP A 644 21.46 16.12 -46.91
C ASP A 644 21.66 15.25 -48.19
N PHE A 645 21.55 15.83 -49.37
CA PHE A 645 21.57 15.12 -50.64
C PHE A 645 22.80 14.25 -50.84
N LYS A 646 24.00 14.71 -50.40
CA LYS A 646 25.25 13.98 -50.56
C LYS A 646 25.30 12.73 -49.69
N THR A 647 24.91 12.88 -48.41
CA THR A 647 24.84 11.76 -47.45
C THR A 647 23.77 10.76 -47.86
N ASP A 648 22.61 11.23 -48.35
CA ASP A 648 21.52 10.37 -48.81
C ASP A 648 21.94 9.53 -50.02
N ALA A 649 22.59 10.12 -51.02
CA ALA A 649 23.08 9.40 -52.21
C ALA A 649 24.18 8.37 -51.85
N ALA A 650 25.12 8.72 -50.96
CA ALA A 650 26.17 7.81 -50.51
C ALA A 650 25.59 6.65 -49.68
N LEU A 651 24.63 6.93 -48.81
CA LEU A 651 23.92 5.92 -48.00
C LEU A 651 23.17 4.94 -48.88
N ARG A 652 22.42 5.40 -49.87
CA ARG A 652 21.66 4.54 -50.79
C ARG A 652 22.56 3.63 -51.60
N LYS A 653 23.69 4.15 -52.10
CA LYS A 653 24.67 3.34 -52.82
C LYS A 653 25.22 2.23 -51.93
N ALA A 654 25.67 2.56 -50.71
CA ALA A 654 26.18 1.59 -49.75
C ALA A 654 25.12 0.57 -49.32
N LEU A 655 23.87 1.00 -49.13
CA LEU A 655 22.75 0.11 -48.80
C LEU A 655 22.48 -0.87 -49.93
N LYS A 656 22.44 -0.42 -51.20
CA LYS A 656 22.19 -1.29 -52.35
C LYS A 656 23.24 -2.41 -52.43
N GLU A 657 24.53 -2.08 -52.24
CA GLU A 657 25.61 -3.07 -52.24
C GLU A 657 25.48 -4.09 -51.09
N GLU A 658 25.06 -3.66 -49.87
CA GLU A 658 24.96 -4.53 -48.72
C GLU A 658 23.63 -5.33 -48.68
N THR A 659 22.59 -4.84 -49.32
CA THR A 659 21.24 -5.48 -49.28
C THR A 659 20.92 -6.26 -50.57
N GLU A 660 21.88 -6.55 -51.44
CA GLU A 660 21.64 -7.32 -52.69
C GLU A 660 20.96 -8.67 -52.47
N GLU A 661 21.23 -9.33 -51.34
CA GLU A 661 20.58 -10.60 -50.98
C GLU A 661 19.35 -10.45 -50.10
N ALA A 662 19.02 -9.24 -49.63
CA ALA A 662 17.90 -8.96 -48.74
C ALA A 662 16.84 -8.11 -49.44
N THR A 663 15.57 -8.38 -49.17
CA THR A 663 14.49 -7.59 -49.74
C THR A 663 14.39 -6.24 -48.99
N THR A 664 14.31 -5.16 -49.76
CA THR A 664 14.27 -3.82 -49.21
C THR A 664 12.96 -3.11 -49.51
N LEU A 665 12.25 -2.69 -48.48
CA LEU A 665 10.96 -1.99 -48.57
C LEU A 665 11.18 -0.53 -48.11
N ILE A 666 10.93 0.42 -48.98
CA ILE A 666 11.22 1.85 -48.76
C ILE A 666 9.93 2.65 -48.87
N VAL A 667 9.51 3.28 -47.80
CA VAL A 667 8.50 4.34 -47.83
C VAL A 667 9.20 5.65 -48.09
N ALA A 668 8.82 6.36 -49.14
CA ALA A 668 9.42 7.63 -49.49
C ALA A 668 8.38 8.71 -49.79
N GLN A 669 8.76 9.95 -49.56
CA GLN A 669 8.02 11.14 -49.97
C GLN A 669 8.70 11.82 -51.17
N ARG A 670 9.99 11.49 -51.44
CA ARG A 670 10.76 12.08 -52.53
C ARG A 670 11.00 11.09 -53.66
N ILE A 671 10.71 11.51 -54.89
CA ILE A 671 10.98 10.73 -56.10
C ILE A 671 12.46 10.35 -56.19
N SER A 672 13.38 11.30 -55.93
CA SER A 672 14.82 11.06 -55.95
C SER A 672 15.28 9.89 -55.08
N THR A 673 14.50 9.53 -54.05
CA THR A 673 14.82 8.40 -53.18
C THR A 673 14.53 7.06 -53.82
N ILE A 674 13.59 7.00 -54.76
CA ILE A 674 12.99 5.75 -55.30
C ILE A 674 13.25 5.56 -56.80
N LEU A 675 13.96 6.47 -57.46
CA LEU A 675 14.26 6.41 -58.90
C LEU A 675 14.82 5.05 -59.37
N HIS A 676 15.65 4.44 -58.53
CA HIS A 676 16.35 3.19 -58.82
C HIS A 676 15.74 1.97 -58.12
N ALA A 677 14.53 2.09 -57.58
CA ALA A 677 13.79 0.95 -57.04
C ALA A 677 13.38 0.00 -58.21
N ASP A 678 13.48 -1.30 -57.97
CA ASP A 678 13.09 -2.31 -58.95
C ASP A 678 11.63 -2.22 -59.24
N ARG A 679 10.82 -1.83 -58.22
CA ARG A 679 9.38 -1.63 -58.34
C ARG A 679 8.87 -0.54 -57.39
N ILE A 680 7.99 0.29 -57.90
CA ILE A 680 7.38 1.39 -57.13
C ILE A 680 5.87 1.10 -57.09
N LEU A 681 5.29 1.14 -55.90
CA LEU A 681 3.84 1.13 -55.66
C LEU A 681 3.39 2.54 -55.34
N VAL A 682 2.43 3.02 -56.11
CA VAL A 682 1.79 4.31 -55.92
C VAL A 682 0.51 4.14 -55.12
N LEU A 683 0.46 4.70 -53.96
CA LEU A 683 -0.68 4.65 -53.05
C LEU A 683 -1.45 5.97 -53.10
N ASP A 684 -2.76 5.88 -53.35
CA ASP A 684 -3.69 7.00 -53.23
C ASP A 684 -4.98 6.55 -52.53
N GLU A 685 -5.44 7.33 -51.56
CA GLU A 685 -6.64 7.03 -50.74
C GLU A 685 -6.70 5.55 -50.28
N GLY A 686 -5.56 5.00 -49.83
CA GLY A 686 -5.51 3.63 -49.31
C GLY A 686 -5.52 2.53 -50.37
N LYS A 687 -5.41 2.83 -51.66
CA LYS A 687 -5.40 1.87 -52.77
C LYS A 687 -4.11 1.96 -53.60
N VAL A 688 -3.71 0.86 -54.22
CA VAL A 688 -2.63 0.86 -55.20
C VAL A 688 -3.18 1.34 -56.54
N VAL A 689 -2.79 2.54 -56.96
CA VAL A 689 -3.22 3.14 -58.25
C VAL A 689 -2.21 2.98 -59.37
N GLY A 690 -1.01 2.53 -59.06
CA GLY A 690 0.02 2.23 -60.06
C GLY A 690 1.12 1.35 -59.49
N MET A 691 1.69 0.45 -60.32
CA MET A 691 2.79 -0.42 -59.92
C MET A 691 3.70 -0.62 -61.17
N GLY A 692 5.01 -0.37 -61.02
CA GLY A 692 5.98 -0.53 -62.07
C GLY A 692 7.31 0.19 -61.75
N THR A 693 8.17 0.28 -62.71
CA THR A 693 9.43 1.10 -62.62
C THR A 693 9.09 2.58 -62.75
N HIS A 694 10.05 3.43 -62.38
CA HIS A 694 9.95 4.90 -62.60
C HIS A 694 9.48 5.26 -63.99
N LYS A 695 10.10 4.67 -65.05
CA LYS A 695 9.80 4.95 -66.45
C LYS A 695 8.41 4.52 -66.85
N GLU A 696 7.96 3.35 -66.39
CA GLU A 696 6.63 2.82 -66.66
C GLU A 696 5.53 3.69 -66.00
N LEU A 697 5.76 4.11 -64.75
CA LEU A 697 4.81 4.92 -64.01
C LEU A 697 4.71 6.38 -64.52
N LEU A 698 5.77 6.94 -65.02
CA LEU A 698 5.71 8.21 -65.73
C LEU A 698 4.82 8.19 -66.99
N GLN A 699 4.61 7.02 -67.59
CA GLN A 699 3.75 6.87 -68.78
C GLN A 699 2.35 6.44 -68.41
N SER A 700 2.17 5.65 -67.35
CA SER A 700 0.93 4.91 -67.09
C SER A 700 0.13 5.41 -65.86
N CYS A 701 0.74 6.15 -64.92
CA CYS A 701 0.11 6.53 -63.66
C CYS A 701 0.04 8.05 -63.47
N GLU A 702 -1.17 8.62 -63.56
CA GLU A 702 -1.41 10.06 -63.45
C GLU A 702 -0.99 10.61 -62.06
N VAL A 703 -1.28 9.91 -61.00
CA VAL A 703 -0.91 10.30 -59.63
C VAL A 703 0.63 10.37 -59.49
N TYR A 704 1.33 9.38 -60.06
CA TYR A 704 2.82 9.39 -60.06
C TYR A 704 3.38 10.56 -60.84
N GLN A 705 2.82 10.86 -62.02
CA GLN A 705 3.21 11.98 -62.84
C GLN A 705 3.02 13.32 -62.12
N GLN A 706 1.91 13.48 -61.40
CA GLN A 706 1.65 14.68 -60.59
C GLN A 706 2.72 14.86 -59.49
N ILE A 707 3.03 13.76 -58.76
CA ILE A 707 4.07 13.78 -57.72
C ILE A 707 5.45 14.10 -58.33
N ALA A 708 5.78 13.46 -59.44
CA ALA A 708 7.06 13.66 -60.13
C ALA A 708 7.25 15.11 -60.62
N ARG A 709 6.24 15.67 -61.29
CA ARG A 709 6.22 17.05 -61.80
C ARG A 709 6.31 18.09 -60.66
N SER A 710 5.84 17.74 -59.47
CA SER A 710 5.95 18.64 -58.30
C SER A 710 7.33 18.68 -57.67
N GLN A 711 8.19 17.70 -57.96
CA GLN A 711 9.49 17.50 -57.26
C GLN A 711 10.69 17.55 -58.21
N LEU A 712 10.55 17.21 -59.48
CA LEU A 712 11.60 17.17 -60.49
C LEU A 712 11.43 18.30 -61.49
N SER A 713 12.54 18.87 -61.98
CA SER A 713 12.53 19.82 -63.08
C SER A 713 12.21 19.13 -64.41
N GLN A 714 11.74 19.90 -65.41
CA GLN A 714 11.43 19.34 -66.74
C GLN A 714 12.64 18.66 -67.37
N GLU A 715 13.84 19.19 -67.14
CA GLU A 715 15.12 18.66 -67.63
C GLU A 715 15.45 17.29 -66.97
N GLU A 716 15.17 17.13 -65.69
CA GLU A 716 15.34 15.85 -64.97
C GLU A 716 14.32 14.80 -65.39
N LEU A 717 13.10 15.20 -65.73
CA LEU A 717 12.07 14.31 -66.24
C LEU A 717 12.35 13.80 -67.70
N ASP A 718 13.06 14.61 -68.50
CA ASP A 718 13.37 14.29 -69.89
C ASP A 718 14.75 13.56 -70.05
N TYR A 719 15.64 13.65 -69.04
CA TYR A 719 16.96 13.08 -69.10
C TYR A 719 17.08 11.60 -68.69
N GLU A 720 16.13 11.06 -68.00
CA GLU A 720 16.04 9.65 -67.58
C GLU A 720 14.94 8.85 -68.33
#